data_cd566c91a6406b803ae13d3022f73497
#
_entry.id   cd566c91a6406b803ae13d3022f73497
#
_cell.length_a   1.000
_cell.length_b   1.000
_cell.length_c   1.000
_cell.angle_alpha   90.00
_cell.angle_beta   90.00
_cell.angle_gamma   90.00
#
_symmetry.space_group_name_H-M   'P 1'
#
loop_
_entity.id
_entity.type
_entity.pdbx_description
1 polymer ?
#
loop_
_entity_poly.entity_id
_entity_poly.type
_entity_poly.pdbx_seq_one_letter_code
_entity_poly.pdbx_strand_id
1 'polypeptide(L)'
;MNTRIEICTKEDESTTVKGGILEQLVAQILTVQQFEVTQTVRVTGMEIDVYAKHKITNQVILVECKAHENALPADVITKLLGNIMLRKADACWLVTTGPLSKDAEGTRIEWEQESNSERGKLSFYTQDRILDLLVGSRQIQPLDKILGLISSEFVPGDDAMLMCTSSGMFWIIPIVDPALGISSTVLAFDAVHGQRVTSTEQLNNLKAHRNSFSSFQWLGSESIDSKQTELLAEEYRNIVPVISGDDWSDYRPARPEDFVGRKKILSDILDFLESVNNGNSRTRLFSIKAPSGMGKSSVVLKLASQVTTSRKYSKKFFVYAVDVRTAMSARYAEMAIRSCFSEADSQGFTDVTTRDINSTTVSQYLNDSSIQKTLEYLKQQGKTIVIVFDQFEELFSQKGLYPLFDNVRVLCNEIDALQGPLVLGFAWKTDLTIPADHPAYYMWSNLADRRKEFELSQFKATEIKSAIKLFGRHLQEPVNPILNNYLTKQCQGYPWLLKKLCIHVFKLIHDGNSQDYVIGQRLNIVDLFERDISELTPDQHACVIEIAKSSPADYFSITETYGSDMVQTLINGRIVIRRASKLTLYWDIFRDYVLNKTVPELMLDYIPQQQFRTDMRAFACLIDKGDLASSELGKELSVSTATIDNIMIDAVMFGVAQRNSNTIHIIPDSKEALISTLQAIFKKHTVYVEIKKLGLEYFNYSHFAKIFHTIYTDNNINGKTKATYCSKLYNWFVCLGLFEEVQGQTHLISAPSAKSAAFNLDTRNRRGRYQSGGQNLFWGQTSPEKMICAYTLIDSGRTNYNELKTDGYRNAIEALVAARAIRKSGDEVHTICSLPQAFANIEQSDTIVFAKSLLENNPSMKSDEMGIKLEEKFTKKWKSGSRIRYGNAETMRKSL
;
A
#
# COMPACT_ATOMS: atom_id res chain seq x y z
N MET A 1 -19.04 -24.49 -36.39
CA MET A 1 -20.27 -24.30 -35.61
C MET A 1 -20.76 -22.89 -35.81
N ASN A 2 -22.00 -22.73 -36.20
CA ASN A 2 -22.64 -21.45 -36.48
C ASN A 2 -23.10 -20.83 -35.13
N THR A 3 -22.86 -19.54 -34.88
CA THR A 3 -23.23 -18.92 -33.64
C THR A 3 -24.19 -17.77 -33.88
N ARG A 4 -25.22 -17.67 -33.02
CA ARG A 4 -26.18 -16.56 -33.09
C ARG A 4 -26.49 -16.00 -31.69
N ILE A 5 -26.92 -14.76 -31.65
CA ILE A 5 -27.41 -14.10 -30.43
C ILE A 5 -28.93 -14.00 -30.53
N GLU A 6 -29.64 -14.44 -29.49
CA GLU A 6 -31.09 -14.22 -29.38
C GLU A 6 -31.40 -13.46 -28.09
N ILE A 7 -32.10 -12.35 -28.22
CA ILE A 7 -32.66 -11.62 -27.06
C ILE A 7 -34.02 -12.20 -26.76
N CYS A 8 -34.14 -12.90 -25.66
CA CYS A 8 -35.30 -13.72 -25.33
C CYS A 8 -36.08 -13.12 -24.15
N THR A 9 -37.43 -13.04 -24.35
CA THR A 9 -38.36 -12.53 -23.34
C THR A 9 -39.43 -13.57 -23.10
N LYS A 10 -40.09 -13.55 -21.96
CA LYS A 10 -41.25 -14.42 -21.68
C LYS A 10 -42.44 -13.97 -22.49
N GLU A 11 -43.46 -14.85 -22.61
CA GLU A 11 -44.67 -14.57 -23.41
C GLU A 11 -45.48 -13.38 -22.92
N ASP A 12 -45.47 -13.10 -21.65
CA ASP A 12 -46.15 -11.99 -20.98
C ASP A 12 -45.36 -10.68 -20.99
N GLU A 13 -44.09 -10.70 -21.44
CA GLU A 13 -43.24 -9.51 -21.50
C GLU A 13 -43.41 -8.77 -22.83
N SER A 14 -43.38 -7.44 -22.76
CA SER A 14 -43.53 -6.57 -23.93
C SER A 14 -42.25 -6.51 -24.80
N THR A 15 -42.42 -6.10 -26.07
CA THR A 15 -41.27 -5.82 -26.97
C THR A 15 -40.32 -4.75 -26.44
N THR A 16 -40.80 -3.88 -25.58
CA THR A 16 -39.95 -2.86 -24.89
C THR A 16 -38.93 -3.53 -23.96
N VAL A 17 -39.28 -4.60 -23.29
CA VAL A 17 -38.33 -5.38 -22.45
C VAL A 17 -37.24 -5.98 -23.32
N LYS A 18 -37.57 -6.51 -24.50
CA LYS A 18 -36.59 -7.05 -25.47
C LYS A 18 -35.58 -6.00 -25.90
N GLY A 19 -36.00 -4.76 -26.19
CA GLY A 19 -35.10 -3.62 -26.46
C GLY A 19 -34.22 -3.28 -25.28
N GLY A 20 -34.78 -3.14 -24.08
CA GLY A 20 -34.08 -2.82 -22.87
C GLY A 20 -32.96 -3.82 -22.49
N ILE A 21 -33.16 -5.12 -22.78
CA ILE A 21 -32.09 -6.14 -22.55
C ILE A 21 -30.88 -5.86 -23.47
N LEU A 22 -31.10 -5.55 -24.74
CA LEU A 22 -30.02 -5.21 -25.67
C LEU A 22 -29.33 -3.92 -25.31
N GLU A 23 -30.09 -2.88 -24.92
CA GLU A 23 -29.55 -1.60 -24.44
C GLU A 23 -28.67 -1.79 -23.20
N GLN A 24 -29.11 -2.62 -22.24
CA GLN A 24 -28.34 -2.95 -21.05
C GLN A 24 -27.04 -3.70 -21.39
N LEU A 25 -27.08 -4.65 -22.32
CA LEU A 25 -25.91 -5.37 -22.80
C LEU A 25 -24.87 -4.42 -23.41
N VAL A 26 -25.32 -3.51 -24.26
CA VAL A 26 -24.48 -2.50 -24.89
C VAL A 26 -23.92 -1.52 -23.85
N ALA A 27 -24.72 -1.11 -22.88
CA ALA A 27 -24.27 -0.25 -21.78
C ALA A 27 -23.17 -0.93 -20.95
N GLN A 28 -23.26 -2.24 -20.71
CA GLN A 28 -22.22 -3.00 -20.04
C GLN A 28 -20.91 -3.03 -20.87
N ILE A 29 -21.00 -3.31 -22.18
CA ILE A 29 -19.84 -3.29 -23.08
C ILE A 29 -19.13 -1.92 -23.05
N LEU A 30 -19.88 -0.82 -23.17
CA LEU A 30 -19.35 0.54 -23.16
C LEU A 30 -18.75 0.92 -21.81
N THR A 31 -19.36 0.47 -20.72
CA THR A 31 -18.84 0.71 -19.36
C THR A 31 -17.47 0.07 -19.17
N VAL A 32 -17.28 -1.14 -19.66
CA VAL A 32 -15.97 -1.83 -19.65
C VAL A 32 -14.93 -1.06 -20.47
N GLN A 33 -15.37 -0.41 -21.57
CA GLN A 33 -14.52 0.42 -22.42
C GLN A 33 -14.31 1.85 -21.88
N GLN A 34 -14.58 2.10 -20.59
CA GLN A 34 -14.37 3.38 -19.91
C GLN A 34 -15.31 4.51 -20.37
N PHE A 35 -16.51 4.18 -20.86
CA PHE A 35 -17.55 5.17 -21.11
C PHE A 35 -18.44 5.36 -19.88
N GLU A 36 -18.86 6.58 -19.66
CA GLU A 36 -19.98 6.92 -18.80
C GLU A 36 -21.26 6.81 -19.63
N VAL A 37 -22.18 5.94 -19.22
CA VAL A 37 -23.33 5.52 -20.04
C VAL A 37 -24.63 5.98 -19.42
N THR A 38 -25.54 6.54 -20.25
CA THR A 38 -26.90 6.87 -19.87
C THR A 38 -27.85 6.19 -20.86
N GLN A 39 -28.73 5.36 -20.34
CA GLN A 39 -29.73 4.66 -21.14
C GLN A 39 -30.99 5.50 -21.33
N THR A 40 -31.68 5.29 -22.45
CA THR A 40 -32.96 5.91 -22.81
C THR A 40 -32.99 7.44 -22.60
N VAL A 41 -32.21 8.16 -23.37
CA VAL A 41 -32.17 9.62 -23.30
C VAL A 41 -33.20 10.22 -24.24
N ARG A 42 -34.26 10.85 -23.69
CA ARG A 42 -35.24 11.60 -24.46
C ARG A 42 -34.75 13.02 -24.72
N VAL A 43 -34.53 13.34 -25.98
CA VAL A 43 -34.17 14.70 -26.43
C VAL A 43 -35.28 15.19 -27.31
N THR A 44 -35.51 16.51 -27.37
CA THR A 44 -36.61 17.08 -28.13
C THR A 44 -36.71 16.52 -29.54
N GLY A 45 -37.75 15.75 -29.78
CA GLY A 45 -38.05 15.11 -31.08
C GLY A 45 -37.43 13.76 -31.36
N MET A 46 -36.74 13.13 -30.39
CA MET A 46 -36.12 11.84 -30.59
C MET A 46 -35.77 11.13 -29.28
N GLU A 47 -35.79 9.77 -29.33
CA GLU A 47 -35.32 8.92 -28.29
C GLU A 47 -33.98 8.30 -28.75
N ILE A 48 -32.98 8.31 -27.88
CA ILE A 48 -31.66 7.69 -28.08
C ILE A 48 -31.58 6.54 -27.09
N ASP A 49 -31.33 5.32 -27.57
CA ASP A 49 -31.33 4.12 -26.74
C ASP A 49 -30.20 4.16 -25.72
N VAL A 50 -28.96 4.50 -26.17
CA VAL A 50 -27.82 4.64 -25.26
C VAL A 50 -26.98 5.87 -25.66
N TYR A 51 -26.71 6.73 -24.69
CA TYR A 51 -25.75 7.82 -24.77
C TYR A 51 -24.51 7.46 -23.97
N ALA A 52 -23.33 7.53 -24.58
CA ALA A 52 -22.08 7.19 -23.93
C ALA A 52 -21.02 8.29 -24.12
N LYS A 53 -20.34 8.67 -23.05
CA LYS A 53 -19.24 9.63 -23.06
C LYS A 53 -17.99 8.98 -22.51
N HIS A 54 -16.91 9.00 -23.29
CA HIS A 54 -15.65 8.40 -22.85
C HIS A 54 -14.99 9.24 -21.75
N LYS A 55 -14.62 8.63 -20.64
CA LYS A 55 -14.14 9.31 -19.42
C LYS A 55 -12.84 10.09 -19.62
N ILE A 56 -11.98 9.66 -20.54
CA ILE A 56 -10.66 10.27 -20.77
C ILE A 56 -10.69 11.22 -21.96
N THR A 57 -11.20 10.76 -23.12
CA THR A 57 -11.17 11.56 -24.37
C THR A 57 -12.34 12.53 -24.51
N ASN A 58 -13.36 12.41 -23.67
CA ASN A 58 -14.66 13.10 -23.79
C ASN A 58 -15.43 12.79 -25.09
N GLN A 59 -15.03 11.79 -25.84
CA GLN A 59 -15.71 11.34 -27.05
C GLN A 59 -17.15 10.93 -26.72
N VAL A 60 -18.09 11.44 -27.51
CA VAL A 60 -19.53 11.16 -27.36
C VAL A 60 -19.97 10.18 -28.43
N ILE A 61 -20.57 9.06 -27.99
CA ILE A 61 -21.15 8.03 -28.87
C ILE A 61 -22.65 7.92 -28.61
N LEU A 62 -23.42 7.93 -29.67
CA LEU A 62 -24.85 7.62 -29.64
C LEU A 62 -25.05 6.19 -30.13
N VAL A 63 -25.87 5.41 -29.45
CA VAL A 63 -26.14 4.02 -29.86
C VAL A 63 -27.63 3.82 -30.09
N GLU A 64 -27.94 3.20 -31.20
CA GLU A 64 -29.26 2.71 -31.55
C GLU A 64 -29.27 1.18 -31.51
N CYS A 65 -30.12 0.61 -30.70
CA CYS A 65 -30.22 -0.82 -30.43
C CYS A 65 -31.46 -1.42 -31.10
N LYS A 66 -31.28 -2.44 -31.93
CA LYS A 66 -32.37 -3.10 -32.63
C LYS A 66 -32.37 -4.62 -32.39
N ALA A 67 -33.21 -5.06 -31.45
CA ALA A 67 -33.41 -6.46 -31.11
C ALA A 67 -34.53 -7.11 -31.98
N HIS A 68 -34.34 -7.11 -33.27
CA HIS A 68 -35.31 -7.63 -34.23
C HIS A 68 -34.89 -8.98 -34.82
N GLU A 69 -35.88 -9.79 -35.20
CA GLU A 69 -35.68 -11.03 -35.95
C GLU A 69 -35.77 -10.80 -37.47
N ASN A 70 -36.53 -9.77 -37.87
CA ASN A 70 -36.71 -9.36 -39.25
C ASN A 70 -35.54 -8.50 -39.73
N ALA A 71 -35.31 -8.52 -41.07
CA ALA A 71 -34.25 -7.73 -41.69
C ALA A 71 -34.45 -6.23 -41.50
N LEU A 72 -33.41 -5.53 -41.05
CA LEU A 72 -33.41 -4.09 -40.77
C LEU A 72 -33.35 -3.28 -42.06
N PRO A 73 -34.26 -2.31 -42.30
CA PRO A 73 -34.29 -1.53 -43.54
C PRO A 73 -33.24 -0.38 -43.52
N ALA A 74 -32.86 0.07 -44.74
CA ALA A 74 -31.79 1.08 -44.90
C ALA A 74 -32.12 2.49 -44.30
N ASP A 75 -33.44 2.82 -44.12
CA ASP A 75 -33.86 4.09 -43.55
C ASP A 75 -33.39 4.33 -42.11
N VAL A 76 -33.14 3.26 -41.37
CA VAL A 76 -32.55 3.32 -40.02
C VAL A 76 -31.15 3.92 -40.07
N ILE A 77 -30.33 3.48 -41.06
CA ILE A 77 -28.96 3.96 -41.25
C ILE A 77 -28.96 5.46 -41.59
N THR A 78 -29.87 5.86 -42.49
CA THR A 78 -29.99 7.28 -42.90
C THR A 78 -30.43 8.20 -41.75
N LYS A 79 -31.36 7.71 -40.92
CA LYS A 79 -31.76 8.41 -39.69
C LYS A 79 -30.63 8.60 -38.71
N LEU A 80 -29.80 7.55 -38.52
CA LEU A 80 -28.64 7.63 -37.63
C LEU A 80 -27.60 8.65 -38.12
N LEU A 81 -27.30 8.66 -39.42
CA LEU A 81 -26.38 9.62 -40.02
C LEU A 81 -26.88 11.07 -39.83
N GLY A 82 -28.17 11.30 -39.99
CA GLY A 82 -28.82 12.58 -39.70
C GLY A 82 -28.63 12.99 -38.21
N ASN A 83 -28.70 12.06 -37.31
CA ASN A 83 -28.58 12.27 -35.89
C ASN A 83 -27.18 12.71 -35.48
N ILE A 84 -26.11 12.08 -36.06
CA ILE A 84 -24.72 12.47 -35.81
C ILE A 84 -24.55 13.97 -36.15
N MET A 85 -25.03 14.40 -37.30
CA MET A 85 -24.90 15.78 -37.74
C MET A 85 -25.68 16.78 -36.84
N LEU A 86 -26.90 16.45 -36.46
CA LEU A 86 -27.76 17.31 -35.65
C LEU A 86 -27.28 17.42 -34.18
N ARG A 87 -26.65 16.38 -33.62
CA ARG A 87 -26.32 16.31 -32.20
C ARG A 87 -24.83 16.53 -31.92
N LYS A 88 -24.02 16.77 -32.93
CA LYS A 88 -22.56 16.94 -32.81
C LYS A 88 -21.90 15.80 -32.00
N ALA A 89 -22.38 14.56 -32.18
CA ALA A 89 -21.77 13.37 -31.64
C ALA A 89 -20.52 13.03 -32.44
N ASP A 90 -19.52 12.47 -31.79
CA ASP A 90 -18.29 12.06 -32.45
C ASP A 90 -18.47 10.77 -33.24
N ALA A 91 -19.37 9.88 -32.77
CA ALA A 91 -19.70 8.64 -33.45
C ALA A 91 -21.11 8.14 -33.11
N CYS A 92 -21.62 7.25 -33.94
CA CYS A 92 -22.86 6.52 -33.71
C CYS A 92 -22.65 5.03 -33.93
N TRP A 93 -23.31 4.23 -33.12
CA TRP A 93 -23.28 2.77 -33.25
C TRP A 93 -24.68 2.25 -33.58
N LEU A 94 -24.79 1.44 -34.63
CA LEU A 94 -25.96 0.66 -34.88
C LEU A 94 -25.70 -0.79 -34.38
N VAL A 95 -26.38 -1.17 -33.32
CA VAL A 95 -26.24 -2.49 -32.70
C VAL A 95 -27.49 -3.30 -33.05
N THR A 96 -27.34 -4.40 -33.74
CA THR A 96 -28.47 -5.24 -34.16
C THR A 96 -28.19 -6.71 -33.99
N THR A 97 -29.18 -7.45 -33.45
CA THR A 97 -29.19 -8.92 -33.40
C THR A 97 -29.89 -9.56 -34.60
N GLY A 98 -30.57 -8.76 -35.40
CA GLY A 98 -31.20 -9.24 -36.67
C GLY A 98 -30.30 -8.94 -37.88
N PRO A 99 -30.63 -9.59 -39.05
CA PRO A 99 -29.93 -9.36 -40.30
C PRO A 99 -30.24 -7.97 -40.84
N LEU A 100 -29.35 -7.43 -41.67
CA LEU A 100 -29.63 -6.24 -42.46
C LEU A 100 -30.40 -6.63 -43.74
N SER A 101 -31.30 -5.79 -44.26
CA SER A 101 -31.90 -5.97 -45.58
C SER A 101 -30.82 -5.84 -46.67
N LYS A 102 -31.11 -6.30 -47.89
CA LYS A 102 -30.15 -6.16 -49.00
C LYS A 102 -29.75 -4.73 -49.26
N ASP A 103 -30.67 -3.77 -49.13
CA ASP A 103 -30.40 -2.36 -49.32
C ASP A 103 -29.57 -1.77 -48.15
N ALA A 104 -29.87 -2.19 -46.91
CA ALA A 104 -29.11 -1.81 -45.72
C ALA A 104 -27.70 -2.38 -45.77
N GLU A 105 -27.52 -3.62 -46.21
CA GLU A 105 -26.23 -4.26 -46.38
C GLU A 105 -25.40 -3.59 -47.48
N GLY A 106 -26.03 -3.21 -48.57
CA GLY A 106 -25.38 -2.42 -49.63
C GLY A 106 -24.87 -1.06 -49.06
N THR A 107 -25.73 -0.36 -48.32
CA THR A 107 -25.33 0.91 -47.67
C THR A 107 -24.22 0.72 -46.65
N ARG A 108 -24.19 -0.38 -45.89
CA ARG A 108 -23.12 -0.72 -44.96
C ARG A 108 -21.80 -0.93 -45.70
N ILE A 109 -21.81 -1.71 -46.78
CA ILE A 109 -20.62 -2.00 -47.57
C ILE A 109 -20.05 -0.70 -48.19
N GLU A 110 -20.93 0.14 -48.77
CA GLU A 110 -20.52 1.45 -49.31
C GLU A 110 -19.87 2.33 -48.22
N TRP A 111 -20.50 2.38 -47.03
CA TRP A 111 -19.99 3.16 -45.90
C TRP A 111 -18.62 2.65 -45.39
N GLU A 112 -18.43 1.35 -45.36
CA GLU A 112 -17.14 0.76 -44.96
C GLU A 112 -16.01 1.02 -45.98
N GLN A 113 -16.30 1.46 -47.18
CA GLN A 113 -15.31 1.88 -48.20
C GLN A 113 -14.95 3.37 -48.09
N GLU A 114 -15.67 4.15 -47.31
CA GLU A 114 -15.38 5.58 -47.11
C GLU A 114 -14.05 5.82 -46.36
N SER A 115 -13.60 7.06 -46.35
CA SER A 115 -12.38 7.45 -45.65
C SER A 115 -12.42 7.12 -44.16
N ASN A 116 -11.28 6.90 -43.56
CA ASN A 116 -11.19 6.53 -42.13
C ASN A 116 -11.90 7.56 -41.21
N SER A 117 -11.90 8.84 -41.56
CA SER A 117 -12.57 9.89 -40.79
C SER A 117 -14.10 9.83 -40.89
N GLU A 118 -14.65 9.49 -42.06
CA GLU A 118 -16.10 9.35 -42.24
C GLU A 118 -16.60 8.00 -41.72
N ARG A 119 -15.87 6.93 -42.01
CA ARG A 119 -16.18 5.58 -41.52
C ARG A 119 -16.24 5.50 -40.00
N GLY A 120 -15.39 6.26 -39.32
CA GLY A 120 -15.37 6.32 -37.85
C GLY A 120 -16.63 6.94 -37.23
N LYS A 121 -17.42 7.69 -38.01
CA LYS A 121 -18.65 8.32 -37.51
C LYS A 121 -19.80 7.34 -37.30
N LEU A 122 -19.89 6.25 -38.07
CA LEU A 122 -20.91 5.23 -37.94
C LEU A 122 -20.31 3.85 -37.95
N SER A 123 -20.55 3.07 -36.93
CA SER A 123 -20.09 1.69 -36.77
C SER A 123 -21.27 0.71 -36.68
N PHE A 124 -21.13 -0.41 -37.34
CA PHE A 124 -22.13 -1.45 -37.35
C PHE A 124 -21.71 -2.63 -36.47
N TYR A 125 -22.53 -2.94 -35.49
CA TYR A 125 -22.31 -4.04 -34.58
C TYR A 125 -23.39 -5.11 -34.85
N THR A 126 -23.05 -6.01 -35.75
CA THR A 126 -23.83 -7.20 -36.05
C THR A 126 -23.57 -8.31 -35.02
N GLN A 127 -24.30 -9.42 -35.09
CA GLN A 127 -24.18 -10.52 -34.12
C GLN A 127 -22.73 -10.98 -33.88
N ASP A 128 -21.94 -11.17 -34.93
CA ASP A 128 -20.56 -11.64 -34.84
C ASP A 128 -19.70 -10.61 -34.08
N ARG A 129 -19.85 -9.35 -34.42
CA ARG A 129 -19.11 -8.25 -33.75
C ARG A 129 -19.52 -8.06 -32.30
N ILE A 130 -20.79 -8.26 -31.95
CA ILE A 130 -21.27 -8.24 -30.57
C ILE A 130 -20.66 -9.41 -29.79
N LEU A 131 -20.63 -10.62 -30.39
CA LEU A 131 -19.98 -11.78 -29.79
C LEU A 131 -18.48 -11.53 -29.53
N ASP A 132 -17.78 -11.03 -30.57
CA ASP A 132 -16.35 -10.69 -30.44
C ASP A 132 -16.10 -9.68 -29.30
N LEU A 133 -16.96 -8.66 -29.19
CA LEU A 133 -16.84 -7.69 -28.10
C LEU A 133 -17.12 -8.31 -26.74
N LEU A 134 -18.15 -9.16 -26.60
CA LEU A 134 -18.47 -9.84 -25.36
C LEU A 134 -17.36 -10.79 -24.91
N VAL A 135 -16.78 -11.54 -25.84
CA VAL A 135 -15.64 -12.42 -25.59
C VAL A 135 -14.38 -11.61 -25.31
N GLY A 136 -14.07 -10.61 -26.15
CA GLY A 136 -12.88 -9.76 -26.01
C GLY A 136 -12.88 -8.93 -24.74
N SER A 137 -14.04 -8.45 -24.28
CA SER A 137 -14.23 -7.78 -23.00
C SER A 137 -14.42 -8.73 -21.82
N ARG A 138 -14.31 -10.05 -22.06
CA ARG A 138 -14.45 -11.11 -21.06
C ARG A 138 -15.79 -11.09 -20.28
N GLN A 139 -16.84 -10.62 -20.92
CA GLN A 139 -18.19 -10.68 -20.36
C GLN A 139 -18.82 -12.06 -20.50
N ILE A 140 -18.38 -12.84 -21.49
CA ILE A 140 -18.75 -14.23 -21.67
C ILE A 140 -17.52 -15.10 -21.95
N GLN A 141 -17.62 -16.39 -21.67
CA GLN A 141 -16.64 -17.38 -22.08
C GLN A 141 -16.77 -17.63 -23.57
N PRO A 142 -15.68 -17.80 -24.31
CA PRO A 142 -15.72 -18.16 -25.72
C PRO A 142 -16.31 -19.56 -25.89
N LEU A 143 -16.99 -19.75 -27.02
CA LEU A 143 -17.76 -20.99 -27.29
C LEU A 143 -16.89 -22.25 -27.30
N ASP A 144 -15.65 -22.17 -27.81
CA ASP A 144 -14.71 -23.29 -27.84
C ASP A 144 -14.40 -23.81 -26.43
N LYS A 145 -14.33 -22.92 -25.45
CA LYS A 145 -14.15 -23.29 -24.06
C LYS A 145 -15.39 -23.99 -23.47
N ILE A 146 -16.58 -23.52 -23.83
CA ILE A 146 -17.84 -24.17 -23.41
C ILE A 146 -17.93 -25.56 -24.00
N LEU A 147 -17.60 -25.72 -25.31
CA LEU A 147 -17.58 -27.01 -25.99
C LEU A 147 -16.61 -28.00 -25.34
N GLY A 148 -15.47 -27.50 -24.86
CA GLY A 148 -14.49 -28.30 -24.11
C GLY A 148 -14.99 -28.82 -22.74
N LEU A 149 -16.09 -28.26 -22.21
CA LEU A 149 -16.74 -28.71 -20.97
C LEU A 149 -17.79 -29.75 -21.16
N ILE A 150 -18.20 -30.02 -22.41
CA ILE A 150 -19.22 -31.01 -22.73
C ILE A 150 -18.63 -32.42 -22.62
N SER A 151 -19.31 -33.31 -21.89
CA SER A 151 -18.89 -34.70 -21.76
C SER A 151 -18.80 -35.38 -23.13
N SER A 152 -17.82 -36.28 -23.29
CA SER A 152 -17.59 -37.02 -24.54
C SER A 152 -18.75 -37.91 -24.99
N GLU A 153 -19.73 -38.13 -24.15
CA GLU A 153 -20.97 -38.84 -24.49
C GLU A 153 -21.97 -38.01 -25.33
N PHE A 154 -21.79 -36.67 -25.32
CA PHE A 154 -22.63 -35.75 -26.09
C PHE A 154 -21.89 -35.25 -27.32
N VAL A 155 -22.54 -35.26 -28.45
CA VAL A 155 -22.03 -34.73 -29.73
C VAL A 155 -22.70 -33.37 -29.98
N PRO A 156 -21.97 -32.24 -29.87
CA PRO A 156 -22.51 -30.91 -30.15
C PRO A 156 -22.96 -30.82 -31.63
N GLY A 157 -24.12 -30.22 -31.88
CA GLY A 157 -24.59 -29.87 -33.22
C GLY A 157 -23.89 -28.64 -33.81
N ASP A 158 -24.24 -28.30 -35.05
CA ASP A 158 -23.55 -27.24 -35.81
C ASP A 158 -23.97 -25.82 -35.46
N ASP A 159 -25.05 -25.61 -34.72
CA ASP A 159 -25.58 -24.30 -34.33
C ASP A 159 -25.56 -24.11 -32.82
N ALA A 160 -24.93 -23.04 -32.35
CA ALA A 160 -24.98 -22.63 -30.96
C ALA A 160 -25.66 -21.26 -30.82
N MET A 161 -26.34 -21.03 -29.71
CA MET A 161 -27.05 -19.80 -29.46
C MET A 161 -26.58 -19.17 -28.15
N LEU A 162 -26.20 -17.88 -28.20
CA LEU A 162 -26.09 -17.05 -27.02
C LEU A 162 -27.48 -16.46 -26.71
N MET A 163 -28.13 -17.02 -25.73
CA MET A 163 -29.45 -16.58 -25.26
C MET A 163 -29.24 -15.47 -24.22
N CYS A 164 -29.76 -14.28 -24.51
CA CYS A 164 -29.73 -13.13 -23.59
C CYS A 164 -31.11 -12.87 -23.02
N THR A 165 -31.25 -12.88 -21.72
CA THR A 165 -32.51 -12.68 -20.99
C THR A 165 -32.34 -11.59 -19.93
N SER A 166 -33.43 -11.18 -19.30
CA SER A 166 -33.39 -10.30 -18.11
C SER A 166 -32.65 -10.96 -16.92
N SER A 167 -32.52 -12.30 -16.94
CA SER A 167 -31.85 -13.08 -15.91
C SER A 167 -30.39 -13.40 -16.19
N GLY A 168 -29.85 -13.04 -17.36
CA GLY A 168 -28.46 -13.27 -17.73
C GLY A 168 -28.26 -13.80 -19.13
N MET A 169 -27.03 -14.21 -19.43
CA MET A 169 -26.59 -14.74 -20.72
C MET A 169 -26.27 -16.23 -20.60
N PHE A 170 -26.75 -17.02 -21.56
CA PHE A 170 -26.60 -18.49 -21.53
C PHE A 170 -26.20 -19.00 -22.91
N TRP A 171 -25.16 -19.85 -22.94
CA TRP A 171 -24.90 -20.67 -24.15
C TRP A 171 -25.85 -21.85 -24.20
N ILE A 172 -26.62 -21.96 -25.29
CA ILE A 172 -27.50 -23.07 -25.55
C ILE A 172 -26.91 -23.88 -26.71
N ILE A 173 -26.52 -25.11 -26.40
CA ILE A 173 -25.83 -26.01 -27.33
C ILE A 173 -26.74 -27.17 -27.68
N PRO A 174 -27.18 -27.31 -28.95
CA PRO A 174 -27.92 -28.48 -29.39
C PRO A 174 -27.02 -29.71 -29.42
N ILE A 175 -27.58 -30.83 -29.06
CA ILE A 175 -26.90 -32.12 -29.03
C ILE A 175 -27.46 -32.99 -30.09
N VAL A 176 -26.61 -33.58 -30.91
CA VAL A 176 -26.98 -34.53 -31.97
C VAL A 176 -27.20 -35.91 -31.38
N ASP A 177 -28.33 -36.52 -31.67
CA ASP A 177 -28.57 -37.94 -31.40
C ASP A 177 -27.70 -38.76 -32.36
N PRO A 178 -26.73 -39.54 -31.89
CA PRO A 178 -25.85 -40.33 -32.79
C PRO A 178 -26.58 -41.35 -33.64
N ALA A 179 -27.75 -41.83 -33.20
CA ALA A 179 -28.54 -42.83 -33.93
C ALA A 179 -29.42 -42.20 -35.02
N LEU A 180 -29.88 -40.97 -34.82
CA LEU A 180 -30.81 -40.28 -35.71
C LEU A 180 -30.15 -39.21 -36.58
N GLY A 181 -28.99 -38.75 -36.22
CA GLY A 181 -28.26 -37.66 -36.88
C GLY A 181 -28.92 -36.29 -36.82
N ILE A 182 -29.91 -36.11 -35.93
CA ILE A 182 -30.66 -34.86 -35.73
C ILE A 182 -30.52 -34.38 -34.30
N SER A 183 -30.63 -33.04 -34.09
CA SER A 183 -30.61 -32.44 -32.76
C SER A 183 -32.05 -32.25 -32.25
N SER A 184 -32.39 -32.88 -31.14
CA SER A 184 -33.70 -32.74 -30.46
C SER A 184 -33.52 -32.34 -28.98
N THR A 185 -32.31 -32.30 -28.50
CA THR A 185 -31.97 -31.97 -27.12
C THR A 185 -30.97 -30.80 -27.06
N VAL A 186 -30.95 -30.06 -25.96
CA VAL A 186 -30.00 -28.97 -25.71
C VAL A 186 -29.39 -29.06 -24.34
N LEU A 187 -28.15 -28.61 -24.25
CA LEU A 187 -27.48 -28.27 -23.01
C LEU A 187 -27.42 -26.75 -22.85
N ALA A 188 -27.65 -26.25 -21.63
CA ALA A 188 -27.55 -24.86 -21.32
C ALA A 188 -26.32 -24.62 -20.38
N PHE A 189 -25.55 -23.60 -20.69
CA PHE A 189 -24.40 -23.16 -19.87
C PHE A 189 -24.55 -21.70 -19.56
N ASP A 190 -24.26 -21.29 -18.33
CA ASP A 190 -24.04 -19.86 -18.01
C ASP A 190 -22.90 -19.32 -18.88
N ALA A 191 -23.20 -18.30 -19.68
CA ALA A 191 -22.20 -17.79 -20.63
C ALA A 191 -21.06 -17.06 -19.97
N VAL A 192 -21.25 -16.45 -18.80
CA VAL A 192 -20.25 -15.70 -18.07
C VAL A 192 -19.24 -16.65 -17.43
N HIS A 193 -19.71 -17.72 -16.82
CA HIS A 193 -18.89 -18.62 -15.99
C HIS A 193 -18.59 -19.96 -16.65
N GLY A 194 -19.30 -20.30 -17.74
CA GLY A 194 -19.11 -21.53 -18.45
C GLY A 194 -19.74 -22.77 -17.78
N GLN A 195 -20.67 -22.58 -16.85
CA GLN A 195 -21.22 -23.66 -16.06
C GLN A 195 -22.51 -24.20 -16.67
N ARG A 196 -22.62 -25.53 -16.64
CA ARG A 196 -23.83 -26.18 -17.09
C ARG A 196 -25.00 -25.87 -16.15
N VAL A 197 -26.12 -25.44 -16.71
CA VAL A 197 -27.38 -25.27 -16.00
C VAL A 197 -28.04 -26.64 -15.84
N THR A 198 -28.15 -27.13 -14.60
CA THR A 198 -28.68 -28.46 -14.29
C THR A 198 -30.00 -28.42 -13.53
N SER A 199 -30.32 -27.28 -12.91
CA SER A 199 -31.55 -27.08 -12.14
C SER A 199 -32.77 -27.13 -13.05
N THR A 200 -33.70 -28.04 -12.78
CA THR A 200 -34.98 -28.18 -13.52
C THR A 200 -35.79 -26.88 -13.51
N GLU A 201 -35.79 -26.16 -12.40
CA GLU A 201 -36.49 -24.87 -12.27
C GLU A 201 -35.89 -23.81 -13.19
N GLN A 202 -34.58 -23.71 -13.22
CA GLN A 202 -33.86 -22.74 -14.10
C GLN A 202 -34.05 -23.12 -15.59
N LEU A 203 -33.91 -24.39 -15.93
CA LEU A 203 -34.14 -24.87 -17.31
C LEU A 203 -35.56 -24.57 -17.75
N ASN A 204 -36.56 -24.81 -16.90
CA ASN A 204 -37.95 -24.47 -17.18
C ASN A 204 -38.16 -22.97 -17.35
N ASN A 205 -37.49 -22.14 -16.51
CA ASN A 205 -37.50 -20.68 -16.65
C ASN A 205 -36.87 -20.24 -17.98
N LEU A 206 -35.72 -20.78 -18.36
CA LEU A 206 -35.08 -20.49 -19.66
C LEU A 206 -35.95 -20.95 -20.84
N LYS A 207 -36.49 -22.13 -20.76
CA LYS A 207 -37.40 -22.70 -21.78
C LYS A 207 -38.67 -21.88 -21.98
N ALA A 208 -39.16 -21.22 -20.92
CA ALA A 208 -40.34 -20.34 -20.97
C ALA A 208 -40.09 -19.02 -21.75
N HIS A 209 -38.87 -18.66 -22.03
CA HIS A 209 -38.53 -17.53 -22.90
C HIS A 209 -38.70 -17.97 -24.36
N ARG A 210 -39.20 -17.06 -25.21
CA ARG A 210 -39.28 -17.27 -26.65
C ARG A 210 -37.87 -17.39 -27.23
N ASN A 211 -37.52 -18.61 -27.68
CA ASN A 211 -36.22 -18.91 -28.28
C ASN A 211 -36.34 -20.01 -29.35
N SER A 212 -35.31 -20.11 -30.20
CA SER A 212 -35.28 -21.07 -31.30
C SER A 212 -35.28 -22.54 -30.87
N PHE A 213 -34.89 -22.82 -29.61
CA PHE A 213 -34.82 -24.18 -29.06
C PHE A 213 -35.93 -24.49 -28.05
N SER A 214 -36.99 -23.70 -27.99
CA SER A 214 -38.09 -23.90 -27.05
C SER A 214 -38.82 -25.27 -27.22
N SER A 215 -38.81 -25.82 -28.44
CA SER A 215 -39.39 -27.17 -28.72
C SER A 215 -38.45 -28.32 -28.36
N PHE A 216 -37.17 -28.07 -28.05
CA PHE A 216 -36.19 -29.11 -27.75
C PHE A 216 -36.33 -29.58 -26.30
N GLN A 217 -35.81 -30.77 -26.02
CA GLN A 217 -35.65 -31.26 -24.64
C GLN A 217 -34.43 -30.61 -24.01
N TRP A 218 -34.62 -29.96 -22.88
CA TRP A 218 -33.56 -29.33 -22.12
C TRP A 218 -33.03 -30.29 -21.05
N LEU A 219 -31.76 -30.72 -21.18
CA LEU A 219 -31.18 -31.74 -20.31
C LEU A 219 -30.75 -31.16 -18.96
N GLY A 220 -31.35 -31.69 -17.91
CA GLY A 220 -31.05 -31.30 -16.50
C GLY A 220 -30.09 -32.27 -15.80
N SER A 221 -30.31 -32.45 -14.51
CA SER A 221 -29.45 -33.18 -13.59
C SER A 221 -29.39 -34.72 -13.79
N GLU A 222 -30.22 -35.29 -14.63
CA GLU A 222 -30.17 -36.74 -14.87
C GLU A 222 -28.89 -37.19 -15.61
N SER A 223 -28.13 -36.28 -16.16
CA SER A 223 -26.80 -36.47 -16.75
C SER A 223 -25.79 -35.49 -16.13
N ILE A 224 -25.54 -35.62 -14.85
CA ILE A 224 -24.57 -34.78 -14.14
C ILE A 224 -23.17 -35.10 -14.66
N ASP A 225 -22.48 -34.12 -15.19
CA ASP A 225 -21.07 -34.20 -15.49
C ASP A 225 -20.29 -34.39 -14.18
N SER A 226 -19.90 -35.64 -13.89
CA SER A 226 -19.26 -36.05 -12.66
C SER A 226 -18.00 -35.19 -12.33
N LYS A 227 -17.27 -34.76 -13.39
CA LYS A 227 -16.08 -33.92 -13.25
C LYS A 227 -16.38 -32.51 -12.72
N GLN A 228 -17.48 -31.88 -13.14
CA GLN A 228 -17.82 -30.54 -12.64
C GLN A 228 -18.27 -30.59 -11.19
N THR A 229 -18.99 -31.60 -10.77
CA THR A 229 -19.40 -31.81 -9.39
C THR A 229 -18.19 -32.10 -8.50
N GLU A 230 -17.25 -32.90 -8.99
CA GLU A 230 -15.97 -33.15 -8.28
C GLU A 230 -15.12 -31.88 -8.14
N LEU A 231 -14.98 -31.09 -9.20
CA LEU A 231 -14.24 -29.82 -9.16
C LEU A 231 -14.85 -28.82 -8.17
N LEU A 232 -16.16 -28.70 -8.14
CA LEU A 232 -16.85 -27.82 -7.18
C LEU A 232 -16.75 -28.32 -5.74
N ALA A 233 -16.83 -29.64 -5.54
CA ALA A 233 -16.64 -30.25 -4.23
C ALA A 233 -15.19 -30.11 -3.76
N GLU A 234 -14.23 -30.20 -4.66
CA GLU A 234 -12.83 -29.96 -4.39
C GLU A 234 -12.58 -28.49 -4.07
N GLU A 235 -13.13 -27.54 -4.84
CA GLU A 235 -13.03 -26.09 -4.56
C GLU A 235 -13.59 -25.76 -3.18
N TYR A 236 -14.75 -26.31 -2.82
CA TYR A 236 -15.35 -26.08 -1.51
C TYR A 236 -14.48 -26.62 -0.37
N ARG A 237 -13.79 -27.75 -0.55
CA ARG A 237 -12.82 -28.28 0.41
C ARG A 237 -11.56 -27.43 0.51
N ASN A 238 -11.22 -26.65 -0.52
CA ASN A 238 -10.08 -25.76 -0.58
C ASN A 238 -10.39 -24.34 -0.06
N ILE A 239 -11.64 -24.05 0.35
CA ILE A 239 -11.92 -22.81 1.09
C ILE A 239 -11.32 -22.95 2.49
N VAL A 240 -10.19 -22.31 2.68
CA VAL A 240 -9.45 -22.33 3.95
C VAL A 240 -9.57 -20.98 4.63
N PRO A 241 -10.07 -20.93 5.88
CA PRO A 241 -10.04 -19.70 6.65
C PRO A 241 -8.60 -19.26 6.91
N VAL A 242 -8.41 -17.97 7.09
CA VAL A 242 -7.12 -17.43 7.53
C VAL A 242 -6.81 -17.97 8.92
N ILE A 243 -5.68 -18.67 9.07
CA ILE A 243 -5.26 -19.32 10.31
C ILE A 243 -4.08 -18.57 10.90
N SER A 244 -4.12 -18.35 12.22
CA SER A 244 -2.99 -17.79 12.98
C SER A 244 -1.84 -18.80 13.11
N GLY A 245 -0.68 -18.32 13.53
CA GLY A 245 0.42 -19.19 13.94
C GLY A 245 0.08 -20.04 15.16
N ASP A 246 0.77 -21.18 15.31
CA ASP A 246 0.59 -22.09 16.46
C ASP A 246 1.17 -21.46 17.74
N ASP A 247 2.23 -20.71 17.59
CA ASP A 247 2.88 -19.95 18.67
C ASP A 247 3.34 -18.56 18.17
N TRP A 248 3.92 -17.77 19.06
CA TRP A 248 4.38 -16.42 18.75
C TRP A 248 5.54 -16.41 17.73
N SER A 249 6.35 -17.47 17.65
CA SER A 249 7.50 -17.58 16.74
C SER A 249 7.13 -18.07 15.34
N ASP A 250 5.89 -18.45 15.11
CA ASP A 250 5.39 -18.86 13.80
C ASP A 250 5.30 -17.66 12.84
N TYR A 251 5.71 -17.85 11.60
CA TYR A 251 5.65 -16.79 10.57
C TYR A 251 4.25 -16.51 10.02
N ARG A 252 3.28 -17.37 10.29
CA ARG A 252 1.86 -17.12 10.00
C ARG A 252 1.36 -15.87 10.75
N PRO A 253 0.17 -15.34 10.43
CA PRO A 253 -0.41 -14.19 11.13
C PRO A 253 -0.39 -14.35 12.65
N ALA A 254 -0.17 -13.26 13.36
CA ALA A 254 -0.14 -13.27 14.83
C ALA A 254 -1.47 -13.74 15.40
N ARG A 255 -1.41 -14.58 16.46
CA ARG A 255 -2.59 -14.95 17.22
C ARG A 255 -3.25 -13.71 17.83
N PRO A 256 -4.58 -13.72 18.04
CA PRO A 256 -5.29 -12.58 18.65
C PRO A 256 -4.74 -12.13 20.01
N GLU A 257 -4.21 -13.05 20.82
CA GLU A 257 -3.57 -12.76 22.11
C GLU A 257 -2.17 -12.13 21.97
N ASP A 258 -1.44 -12.44 20.90
CA ASP A 258 -0.13 -11.90 20.60
C ASP A 258 -0.20 -10.61 19.74
N PHE A 259 -1.41 -10.18 19.40
CA PHE A 259 -1.64 -9.00 18.57
C PHE A 259 -1.34 -7.71 19.33
N VAL A 260 -0.55 -6.83 18.74
CA VAL A 260 -0.13 -5.58 19.36
C VAL A 260 -0.53 -4.36 18.51
N GLY A 261 -0.99 -3.32 19.19
CA GLY A 261 -1.24 -2.01 18.56
C GLY A 261 -2.50 -1.95 17.71
N ARG A 262 -2.49 -1.13 16.68
CA ARG A 262 -3.54 -0.98 15.66
C ARG A 262 -4.95 -0.65 16.20
N LYS A 263 -5.07 -0.12 17.42
CA LYS A 263 -6.38 0.13 18.08
C LYS A 263 -7.27 1.05 17.26
N LYS A 264 -6.67 2.10 16.64
CA LYS A 264 -7.42 3.05 15.81
C LYS A 264 -8.01 2.38 14.58
N ILE A 265 -7.23 1.61 13.83
CA ILE A 265 -7.69 0.91 12.62
C ILE A 265 -8.83 -0.07 12.95
N LEU A 266 -8.68 -0.85 14.02
CA LEU A 266 -9.74 -1.77 14.47
C LEU A 266 -11.01 -1.01 14.85
N SER A 267 -10.89 0.14 15.54
CA SER A 267 -12.04 0.99 15.85
C SER A 267 -12.68 1.53 14.58
N ASP A 268 -11.89 2.08 13.64
CA ASP A 268 -12.37 2.67 12.40
C ASP A 268 -13.11 1.62 11.53
N ILE A 269 -12.63 0.35 11.50
CA ILE A 269 -13.32 -0.75 10.80
C ILE A 269 -14.63 -1.11 11.52
N LEU A 270 -14.64 -1.20 12.85
CA LEU A 270 -15.86 -1.50 13.61
C LEU A 270 -16.90 -0.39 13.47
N ASP A 271 -16.50 0.88 13.47
CA ASP A 271 -17.37 2.04 13.24
C ASP A 271 -17.98 2.00 11.84
N PHE A 272 -17.20 1.60 10.83
CA PHE A 272 -17.71 1.35 9.47
C PHE A 272 -18.75 0.23 9.48
N LEU A 273 -18.49 -0.91 10.11
CA LEU A 273 -19.44 -2.03 10.20
C LEU A 273 -20.72 -1.63 10.95
N GLU A 274 -20.62 -0.86 12.02
CA GLU A 274 -21.80 -0.30 12.70
C GLU A 274 -22.58 0.65 11.79
N SER A 275 -21.90 1.49 11.00
CA SER A 275 -22.52 2.36 10.01
C SER A 275 -23.28 1.56 8.94
N VAL A 276 -22.70 0.44 8.46
CA VAL A 276 -23.39 -0.49 7.55
C VAL A 276 -24.63 -1.10 8.19
N ASN A 277 -24.49 -1.64 9.38
CA ASN A 277 -25.59 -2.32 10.09
C ASN A 277 -26.75 -1.37 10.40
N ASN A 278 -26.46 -0.09 10.64
CA ASN A 278 -27.44 0.97 10.90
C ASN A 278 -28.01 1.61 9.62
N GLY A 279 -27.61 1.14 8.43
CA GLY A 279 -28.04 1.68 7.13
C GLY A 279 -27.46 3.06 6.77
N ASN A 280 -26.45 3.55 7.50
CA ASN A 280 -25.84 4.87 7.29
C ASN A 280 -24.70 4.86 6.28
N SER A 281 -24.18 3.69 5.90
CA SER A 281 -23.14 3.57 4.88
C SER A 281 -23.74 3.29 3.51
N ARG A 282 -23.21 3.97 2.48
CA ARG A 282 -23.59 3.73 1.09
C ARG A 282 -22.87 2.57 0.45
N THR A 283 -21.74 2.12 1.02
CA THR A 283 -20.99 0.98 0.50
C THR A 283 -21.04 -0.22 1.42
N ARG A 284 -20.89 -1.41 0.81
CA ARG A 284 -20.74 -2.72 1.45
C ARG A 284 -19.34 -3.29 1.27
N LEU A 285 -18.41 -2.46 0.76
CA LEU A 285 -17.07 -2.90 0.41
C LEU A 285 -16.03 -2.14 1.23
N PHE A 286 -15.00 -2.85 1.69
CA PHE A 286 -13.84 -2.21 2.29
C PHE A 286 -12.52 -2.88 1.89
N SER A 287 -11.42 -2.18 2.07
CA SER A 287 -10.08 -2.74 1.89
C SER A 287 -9.14 -2.35 3.02
N ILE A 288 -8.28 -3.28 3.41
CA ILE A 288 -7.15 -3.06 4.30
C ILE A 288 -5.89 -3.05 3.43
N LYS A 289 -5.30 -1.86 3.26
CA LYS A 289 -4.15 -1.63 2.38
C LYS A 289 -2.87 -1.50 3.18
N ALA A 290 -1.83 -2.15 2.74
CA ALA A 290 -0.46 -1.96 3.24
C ALA A 290 0.55 -2.70 2.36
N PRO A 291 1.84 -2.34 2.42
CA PRO A 291 2.91 -3.18 1.92
C PRO A 291 2.91 -4.57 2.56
N SER A 292 3.71 -5.49 2.00
CA SER A 292 3.87 -6.81 2.58
C SER A 292 4.38 -6.76 4.02
N GLY A 293 3.98 -7.75 4.83
CA GLY A 293 4.45 -7.92 6.21
C GLY A 293 3.95 -6.88 7.23
N MET A 294 3.09 -5.93 6.84
CA MET A 294 2.56 -4.89 7.75
C MET A 294 1.46 -5.39 8.68
N GLY A 295 1.07 -6.68 8.58
CA GLY A 295 0.14 -7.32 9.49
C GLY A 295 -1.32 -7.24 9.09
N LYS A 296 -1.66 -7.13 7.79
CA LYS A 296 -3.04 -7.14 7.26
C LYS A 296 -3.83 -8.33 7.77
N SER A 297 -3.34 -9.54 7.55
CA SER A 297 -3.97 -10.80 7.98
C SER A 297 -4.14 -10.87 9.51
N SER A 298 -3.16 -10.36 10.28
CA SER A 298 -3.27 -10.30 11.74
C SER A 298 -4.35 -9.31 12.22
N VAL A 299 -4.56 -8.20 11.50
CA VAL A 299 -5.67 -7.26 11.77
C VAL A 299 -7.01 -7.94 11.53
N VAL A 300 -7.13 -8.70 10.43
CA VAL A 300 -8.35 -9.44 10.10
C VAL A 300 -8.69 -10.48 11.17
N LEU A 301 -7.71 -11.28 11.60
CA LEU A 301 -7.89 -12.25 12.68
C LEU A 301 -8.26 -11.59 14.02
N LYS A 302 -7.61 -10.45 14.33
CA LYS A 302 -7.93 -9.69 15.54
C LYS A 302 -9.35 -9.10 15.49
N LEU A 303 -9.77 -8.61 14.32
CA LEU A 303 -11.14 -8.12 14.11
C LEU A 303 -12.15 -9.25 14.35
N ALA A 304 -11.95 -10.43 13.73
CA ALA A 304 -12.81 -11.59 13.94
C ALA A 304 -12.89 -12.00 15.41
N SER A 305 -11.76 -12.13 16.09
CA SER A 305 -11.69 -12.42 17.52
C SER A 305 -12.38 -11.36 18.38
N GLN A 306 -12.17 -10.08 18.09
CA GLN A 306 -12.79 -8.98 18.84
C GLN A 306 -14.30 -8.95 18.67
N VAL A 307 -14.79 -9.24 17.48
CA VAL A 307 -16.22 -9.36 17.20
C VAL A 307 -16.81 -10.53 17.99
N THR A 308 -16.21 -11.72 17.92
CA THR A 308 -16.71 -12.92 18.60
C THR A 308 -16.71 -12.79 20.13
N THR A 309 -15.66 -12.18 20.72
CA THR A 309 -15.52 -12.07 22.18
C THR A 309 -16.27 -10.89 22.79
N SER A 310 -16.67 -9.92 22.00
CA SER A 310 -17.33 -8.70 22.47
C SER A 310 -18.82 -8.91 22.64
N ARG A 311 -19.37 -8.66 23.84
CA ARG A 311 -20.83 -8.65 24.09
C ARG A 311 -21.58 -7.66 23.20
N LYS A 312 -20.94 -6.58 22.75
CA LYS A 312 -21.53 -5.55 21.88
C LYS A 312 -21.66 -6.03 20.45
N TYR A 313 -20.65 -6.76 19.95
CA TYR A 313 -20.52 -7.07 18.53
C TYR A 313 -20.91 -8.51 18.15
N SER A 314 -20.76 -9.49 19.05
CA SER A 314 -20.98 -10.91 18.76
C SER A 314 -22.41 -11.24 18.29
N LYS A 315 -23.40 -10.44 18.72
CA LYS A 315 -24.79 -10.58 18.28
C LYS A 315 -25.11 -9.86 16.96
N LYS A 316 -24.22 -8.95 16.51
CA LYS A 316 -24.45 -8.08 15.36
C LYS A 316 -23.63 -8.48 14.14
N PHE A 317 -22.42 -8.97 14.36
CA PHE A 317 -21.46 -9.23 13.28
C PHE A 317 -20.93 -10.65 13.34
N PHE A 318 -20.74 -11.23 12.18
CA PHE A 318 -19.97 -12.44 11.97
C PHE A 318 -18.86 -12.14 10.95
N VAL A 319 -17.60 -12.35 11.32
CA VAL A 319 -16.45 -12.04 10.47
C VAL A 319 -15.77 -13.35 10.09
N TYR A 320 -15.72 -13.61 8.80
CA TYR A 320 -15.08 -14.77 8.20
C TYR A 320 -14.00 -14.35 7.21
N ALA A 321 -12.78 -14.80 7.41
CA ALA A 321 -11.66 -14.47 6.56
C ALA A 321 -11.16 -15.71 5.84
N VAL A 322 -10.96 -15.61 4.52
CA VAL A 322 -10.48 -16.71 3.67
C VAL A 322 -9.13 -16.37 3.04
N ASP A 323 -8.27 -17.38 2.98
CA ASP A 323 -6.95 -17.28 2.32
C ASP A 323 -7.09 -17.59 0.83
N VAL A 324 -7.06 -16.58 0.00
CA VAL A 324 -7.34 -16.69 -1.45
C VAL A 324 -6.24 -17.46 -2.20
N ARG A 325 -5.09 -17.71 -1.60
CA ARG A 325 -4.02 -18.52 -2.20
C ARG A 325 -4.43 -19.98 -2.46
N THR A 326 -5.51 -20.43 -1.85
CA THR A 326 -6.06 -21.77 -2.06
C THR A 326 -7.03 -21.84 -3.24
N ALA A 327 -7.29 -20.74 -3.94
CA ALA A 327 -8.20 -20.70 -5.08
C ALA A 327 -7.75 -21.63 -6.21
N MET A 328 -8.69 -22.40 -6.75
CA MET A 328 -8.48 -23.33 -7.85
C MET A 328 -9.31 -22.99 -9.08
N SER A 329 -10.40 -22.23 -8.90
CA SER A 329 -11.30 -21.86 -9.99
C SER A 329 -11.80 -20.42 -9.90
N ALA A 330 -12.44 -19.98 -10.98
CA ALA A 330 -13.09 -18.68 -11.05
C ALA A 330 -14.27 -18.51 -10.07
N ARG A 331 -14.78 -19.59 -9.49
CA ARG A 331 -15.90 -19.59 -8.54
C ARG A 331 -15.50 -19.50 -7.08
N TYR A 332 -14.22 -19.35 -6.78
CA TYR A 332 -13.71 -19.32 -5.40
C TYR A 332 -14.50 -18.35 -4.50
N ALA A 333 -14.77 -17.14 -4.97
CA ALA A 333 -15.46 -16.13 -4.16
C ALA A 333 -16.87 -16.56 -3.74
N GLU A 334 -17.58 -17.23 -4.61
CA GLU A 334 -18.92 -17.77 -4.34
C GLU A 334 -18.90 -18.93 -3.36
N MET A 335 -17.93 -19.83 -3.56
CA MET A 335 -17.73 -20.92 -2.60
C MET A 335 -17.32 -20.42 -1.23
N ALA A 336 -16.55 -19.33 -1.17
CA ALA A 336 -16.19 -18.66 0.08
C ALA A 336 -17.42 -18.06 0.80
N ILE A 337 -18.36 -17.46 0.05
CA ILE A 337 -19.62 -16.96 0.64
C ILE A 337 -20.44 -18.13 1.17
N ARG A 338 -20.55 -19.22 0.40
CA ARG A 338 -21.25 -20.43 0.85
C ARG A 338 -20.62 -21.02 2.11
N SER A 339 -19.29 -21.14 2.13
CA SER A 339 -18.55 -21.60 3.31
C SER A 339 -18.77 -20.68 4.53
N CYS A 340 -18.80 -19.38 4.32
CA CYS A 340 -19.07 -18.40 5.37
C CYS A 340 -20.48 -18.57 5.94
N PHE A 341 -21.50 -18.75 5.11
CA PHE A 341 -22.86 -18.94 5.57
C PHE A 341 -23.02 -20.27 6.34
N SER A 342 -22.40 -21.34 5.85
CA SER A 342 -22.36 -22.62 6.55
C SER A 342 -21.68 -22.53 7.91
N GLU A 343 -20.58 -21.78 8.00
CA GLU A 343 -19.88 -21.57 9.25
C GLU A 343 -20.69 -20.69 10.23
N ALA A 344 -21.35 -19.65 9.70
CA ALA A 344 -22.24 -18.80 10.51
C ALA A 344 -23.42 -19.56 11.07
N ASP A 345 -23.97 -20.54 10.32
CA ASP A 345 -25.03 -21.43 10.77
C ASP A 345 -24.51 -22.41 11.83
N SER A 346 -23.37 -23.04 11.60
CA SER A 346 -22.72 -23.97 12.54
C SER A 346 -22.44 -23.35 13.90
N GLN A 347 -22.12 -22.03 13.92
CA GLN A 347 -21.87 -21.24 15.13
C GLN A 347 -23.13 -20.61 15.71
N GLY A 348 -24.31 -20.89 15.15
CA GLY A 348 -25.60 -20.38 15.64
C GLY A 348 -25.83 -18.89 15.40
N PHE A 349 -25.10 -18.30 14.48
CA PHE A 349 -25.30 -16.90 14.08
C PHE A 349 -26.48 -16.72 13.13
N THR A 350 -26.77 -17.72 12.28
CA THR A 350 -27.94 -17.80 11.40
C THR A 350 -28.79 -19.02 11.75
N ASP A 351 -30.10 -19.00 11.47
CA ASP A 351 -31.01 -20.14 11.65
C ASP A 351 -31.42 -20.76 10.31
N VAL A 352 -30.84 -20.29 9.22
CA VAL A 352 -31.22 -20.73 7.87
C VAL A 352 -30.22 -21.77 7.40
N THR A 353 -30.66 -23.03 7.26
CA THR A 353 -29.85 -24.12 6.73
C THR A 353 -29.46 -23.82 5.30
N THR A 354 -28.19 -23.46 5.10
CA THR A 354 -27.58 -23.20 3.77
C THR A 354 -27.26 -24.49 3.01
N ARG A 355 -27.70 -25.66 3.53
CA ARG A 355 -27.42 -27.00 2.96
C ARG A 355 -27.96 -27.19 1.56
N ASP A 356 -29.00 -26.45 1.17
CA ASP A 356 -29.69 -26.56 -0.12
C ASP A 356 -29.32 -25.45 -1.12
N ILE A 357 -28.17 -24.75 -0.93
CA ILE A 357 -27.69 -23.79 -1.92
C ILE A 357 -27.18 -24.57 -3.15
N ASN A 358 -28.10 -24.91 -4.02
CA ASN A 358 -27.84 -25.54 -5.32
C ASN A 358 -27.67 -24.48 -6.39
N SER A 359 -26.80 -23.48 -6.19
CA SER A 359 -26.57 -22.51 -7.24
C SER A 359 -25.70 -23.12 -8.32
N THR A 360 -26.33 -23.39 -9.45
CA THR A 360 -25.67 -23.84 -10.67
C THR A 360 -25.40 -22.70 -11.66
N THR A 361 -25.95 -21.51 -11.42
CA THR A 361 -25.78 -20.33 -12.29
C THR A 361 -25.26 -19.14 -11.55
N VAL A 362 -24.27 -18.51 -12.10
CA VAL A 362 -23.42 -17.53 -11.40
C VAL A 362 -23.69 -16.09 -11.76
N SER A 363 -24.45 -15.80 -12.81
CA SER A 363 -24.79 -14.42 -13.15
C SER A 363 -25.65 -13.71 -12.09
N GLN A 364 -26.21 -14.45 -11.14
CA GLN A 364 -27.04 -13.92 -10.06
C GLN A 364 -26.95 -14.80 -8.79
N TYR A 365 -25.73 -15.03 -8.31
CA TYR A 365 -25.50 -15.86 -7.11
C TYR A 365 -26.34 -15.39 -5.91
N LEU A 366 -26.47 -14.09 -5.73
CA LEU A 366 -27.24 -13.53 -4.61
C LEU A 366 -28.76 -13.64 -4.79
N ASN A 367 -29.24 -14.00 -5.96
CA ASN A 367 -30.67 -14.25 -6.23
C ASN A 367 -31.12 -15.70 -5.94
N ASP A 368 -30.19 -16.57 -5.51
CA ASP A 368 -30.56 -17.88 -4.98
C ASP A 368 -31.53 -17.72 -3.80
N SER A 369 -32.62 -18.50 -3.81
CA SER A 369 -33.73 -18.37 -2.87
C SER A 369 -33.29 -18.61 -1.41
N SER A 370 -32.32 -19.48 -1.18
CA SER A 370 -31.77 -19.74 0.18
C SER A 370 -30.83 -18.63 0.63
N ILE A 371 -30.05 -18.04 -0.27
CA ILE A 371 -29.24 -16.86 0.03
C ILE A 371 -30.12 -15.66 0.33
N GLN A 372 -31.15 -15.41 -0.48
CA GLN A 372 -32.09 -14.30 -0.22
C GLN A 372 -32.81 -14.47 1.13
N LYS A 373 -33.26 -15.65 1.47
CA LYS A 373 -33.87 -15.94 2.78
C LYS A 373 -32.89 -15.67 3.94
N THR A 374 -31.63 -16.08 3.75
CA THR A 374 -30.57 -15.82 4.75
C THR A 374 -30.30 -14.32 4.91
N LEU A 375 -30.19 -13.58 3.79
CA LEU A 375 -29.98 -12.13 3.82
C LEU A 375 -31.18 -11.39 4.44
N GLU A 376 -32.40 -11.85 4.15
CA GLU A 376 -33.62 -11.28 4.72
C GLU A 376 -33.72 -11.53 6.24
N TYR A 377 -33.40 -12.76 6.69
CA TYR A 377 -33.30 -13.10 8.10
C TYR A 377 -32.25 -12.21 8.81
N LEU A 378 -31.05 -12.09 8.27
CA LEU A 378 -30.01 -11.25 8.84
C LEU A 378 -30.44 -9.79 8.96
N LYS A 379 -31.13 -9.26 7.93
CA LYS A 379 -31.66 -7.89 7.94
C LYS A 379 -32.71 -7.69 9.00
N GLN A 380 -33.65 -8.65 9.16
CA GLN A 380 -34.70 -8.59 10.19
C GLN A 380 -34.12 -8.66 11.62
N GLN A 381 -33.02 -9.42 11.81
CA GLN A 381 -32.35 -9.57 13.08
C GLN A 381 -31.31 -8.46 13.38
N GLY A 382 -31.11 -7.52 12.46
CA GLY A 382 -30.06 -6.47 12.58
C GLY A 382 -28.64 -7.07 12.65
N LYS A 383 -28.39 -8.16 11.94
CA LYS A 383 -27.13 -8.88 11.90
C LYS A 383 -26.45 -8.64 10.55
N THR A 384 -25.12 -8.62 10.52
CA THR A 384 -24.33 -8.43 9.30
C THR A 384 -23.21 -9.47 9.24
N ILE A 385 -23.07 -10.12 8.09
CA ILE A 385 -21.95 -11.02 7.77
C ILE A 385 -20.86 -10.23 7.03
N VAL A 386 -19.63 -10.45 7.42
CA VAL A 386 -18.44 -9.82 6.85
C VAL A 386 -17.50 -10.90 6.36
N ILE A 387 -17.22 -10.93 5.08
CA ILE A 387 -16.26 -11.85 4.47
C ILE A 387 -15.04 -11.06 4.05
N VAL A 388 -13.86 -11.52 4.45
CA VAL A 388 -12.58 -10.88 4.09
C VAL A 388 -11.75 -11.82 3.23
N PHE A 389 -11.43 -11.38 2.02
CA PHE A 389 -10.50 -12.05 1.12
C PHE A 389 -9.08 -11.58 1.42
N ASP A 390 -8.26 -12.46 1.97
CA ASP A 390 -6.86 -12.17 2.32
C ASP A 390 -5.91 -12.71 1.26
N GLN A 391 -4.82 -12.00 0.97
CA GLN A 391 -3.78 -12.35 0.00
C GLN A 391 -4.27 -12.41 -1.45
N PHE A 392 -5.20 -11.56 -1.84
CA PHE A 392 -5.82 -11.59 -3.17
C PHE A 392 -4.82 -11.33 -4.30
N GLU A 393 -3.79 -10.55 -4.03
CA GLU A 393 -2.71 -10.22 -4.95
C GLU A 393 -1.82 -11.41 -5.34
N GLU A 394 -1.79 -12.47 -4.55
CA GLU A 394 -0.98 -13.67 -4.87
C GLU A 394 -1.50 -14.44 -6.09
N LEU A 395 -2.70 -14.14 -6.54
CA LEU A 395 -3.28 -14.75 -7.74
C LEU A 395 -2.91 -14.04 -9.05
N PHE A 396 -2.24 -12.89 -9.00
CA PHE A 396 -1.94 -12.10 -10.22
C PHE A 396 -1.08 -12.84 -11.24
N SER A 397 -0.21 -13.73 -10.80
CA SER A 397 0.62 -14.54 -11.67
C SER A 397 -0.11 -15.74 -12.31
N GLN A 398 -1.29 -16.11 -11.79
CA GLN A 398 -2.02 -17.30 -12.18
C GLN A 398 -3.02 -17.03 -13.31
N LYS A 399 -2.58 -17.13 -14.55
CA LYS A 399 -3.41 -16.85 -15.73
C LYS A 399 -4.73 -17.65 -15.77
N GLY A 400 -4.72 -18.90 -15.28
CA GLY A 400 -5.91 -19.74 -15.20
C GLY A 400 -7.00 -19.19 -14.28
N LEU A 401 -6.67 -18.33 -13.34
CA LEU A 401 -7.57 -17.70 -12.38
C LEU A 401 -7.98 -16.26 -12.76
N TYR A 402 -7.60 -15.76 -13.92
CA TYR A 402 -7.99 -14.43 -14.36
C TYR A 402 -9.50 -14.17 -14.36
N PRO A 403 -10.37 -15.13 -14.74
CA PRO A 403 -11.81 -14.95 -14.65
C PRO A 403 -12.34 -14.73 -13.23
N LEU A 404 -11.60 -15.15 -12.18
CA LEU A 404 -11.97 -14.90 -10.79
C LEU A 404 -12.08 -13.39 -10.49
N PHE A 405 -11.20 -12.57 -11.06
CA PHE A 405 -11.22 -11.13 -10.84
C PHE A 405 -12.49 -10.47 -11.39
N ASP A 406 -12.95 -10.92 -12.55
CA ASP A 406 -14.20 -10.43 -13.15
C ASP A 406 -15.41 -10.91 -12.34
N ASN A 407 -15.42 -12.15 -11.89
CA ASN A 407 -16.48 -12.70 -11.04
C ASN A 407 -16.58 -11.92 -9.72
N VAL A 408 -15.44 -11.64 -9.07
CA VAL A 408 -15.41 -10.85 -7.83
C VAL A 408 -15.90 -9.42 -8.09
N ARG A 409 -15.57 -8.83 -9.22
CA ARG A 409 -16.07 -7.49 -9.60
C ARG A 409 -17.60 -7.48 -9.73
N VAL A 410 -18.16 -8.45 -10.44
CA VAL A 410 -19.61 -8.59 -10.59
C VAL A 410 -20.28 -8.79 -9.23
N LEU A 411 -19.77 -9.71 -8.42
CA LEU A 411 -20.27 -9.98 -7.07
C LEU A 411 -20.21 -8.75 -6.16
N CYS A 412 -19.13 -7.98 -6.20
CA CYS A 412 -19.02 -6.73 -5.44
C CYS A 412 -20.09 -5.72 -5.86
N ASN A 413 -20.35 -5.58 -7.15
CA ASN A 413 -21.39 -4.68 -7.67
C ASN A 413 -22.79 -5.12 -7.23
N GLU A 414 -23.09 -6.41 -7.25
CA GLU A 414 -24.37 -6.96 -6.79
C GLU A 414 -24.57 -6.72 -5.28
N ILE A 415 -23.57 -7.00 -4.45
CA ILE A 415 -23.62 -6.78 -2.99
C ILE A 415 -23.78 -5.31 -2.66
N ASP A 416 -23.06 -4.44 -3.36
CA ASP A 416 -23.17 -2.99 -3.14
C ASP A 416 -24.54 -2.46 -3.60
N ALA A 417 -25.08 -2.97 -4.71
CA ALA A 417 -26.41 -2.59 -5.21
C ALA A 417 -27.55 -3.06 -4.27
N LEU A 418 -27.44 -4.25 -3.72
CA LEU A 418 -28.45 -4.80 -2.80
C LEU A 418 -28.55 -4.02 -1.48
N GLN A 419 -27.49 -3.32 -1.05
CA GLN A 419 -27.43 -2.61 0.22
C GLN A 419 -27.88 -3.49 1.41
N GLY A 420 -27.61 -4.80 1.31
CA GLY A 420 -28.00 -5.84 2.27
C GLY A 420 -27.03 -5.96 3.45
N PRO A 421 -27.24 -6.96 4.31
CA PRO A 421 -26.44 -7.24 5.50
C PRO A 421 -25.19 -8.11 5.21
N LEU A 422 -24.64 -8.03 4.00
CA LEU A 422 -23.40 -8.69 3.59
C LEU A 422 -22.35 -7.65 3.23
N VAL A 423 -21.15 -7.80 3.78
CA VAL A 423 -20.01 -6.91 3.55
C VAL A 423 -18.82 -7.71 3.03
N LEU A 424 -18.18 -7.22 1.98
CA LEU A 424 -16.93 -7.80 1.50
C LEU A 424 -15.75 -6.90 1.86
N GLY A 425 -14.70 -7.52 2.37
CA GLY A 425 -13.41 -6.91 2.67
C GLY A 425 -12.29 -7.54 1.85
N PHE A 426 -11.25 -6.75 1.55
CA PHE A 426 -10.07 -7.20 0.85
C PHE A 426 -8.82 -6.78 1.61
N ALA A 427 -7.95 -7.72 1.95
CA ALA A 427 -6.62 -7.39 2.42
C ALA A 427 -5.67 -7.29 1.21
N TRP A 428 -5.28 -6.05 0.87
CA TRP A 428 -4.62 -5.72 -0.40
C TRP A 428 -3.20 -5.19 -0.21
N LYS A 429 -2.27 -5.62 -1.06
CA LYS A 429 -0.87 -5.19 -1.06
C LYS A 429 -0.69 -3.92 -1.91
N THR A 430 0.00 -2.90 -1.37
CA THR A 430 0.16 -1.59 -2.03
C THR A 430 1.46 -1.42 -2.81
N ASP A 431 2.43 -2.29 -2.60
CA ASP A 431 3.76 -2.27 -3.23
C ASP A 431 3.81 -3.02 -4.58
N LEU A 432 2.64 -3.44 -5.11
CA LEU A 432 2.52 -4.05 -6.42
C LEU A 432 2.00 -3.04 -7.44
N THR A 433 2.68 -2.96 -8.58
CA THR A 433 2.18 -2.28 -9.76
C THR A 433 1.41 -3.28 -10.62
N ILE A 434 0.10 -3.11 -10.74
CA ILE A 434 -0.74 -3.96 -11.59
C ILE A 434 -0.73 -3.35 -13.00
N PRO A 435 -0.33 -4.12 -14.04
CA PRO A 435 -0.43 -3.67 -15.42
C PRO A 435 -1.86 -3.31 -15.80
N ALA A 436 -2.04 -2.28 -16.63
CA ALA A 436 -3.37 -1.78 -16.99
C ALA A 436 -4.22 -2.79 -17.79
N ASP A 437 -3.58 -3.75 -18.46
CA ASP A 437 -4.21 -4.85 -19.21
C ASP A 437 -4.55 -6.07 -18.33
N HIS A 438 -4.19 -6.05 -17.05
CA HIS A 438 -4.47 -7.14 -16.13
C HIS A 438 -5.92 -7.07 -15.60
N PRO A 439 -6.69 -8.17 -15.53
CA PRO A 439 -8.08 -8.17 -15.05
C PRO A 439 -8.24 -7.61 -13.63
N ALA A 440 -7.28 -7.84 -12.76
CA ALA A 440 -7.27 -7.29 -11.40
C ALA A 440 -7.22 -5.75 -11.39
N TYR A 441 -6.58 -5.11 -12.39
CA TYR A 441 -6.58 -3.66 -12.52
C TYR A 441 -7.99 -3.12 -12.74
N TYR A 442 -8.75 -3.73 -13.66
CA TYR A 442 -10.14 -3.33 -13.94
C TYR A 442 -11.03 -3.56 -12.72
N MET A 443 -10.93 -4.75 -12.09
CA MET A 443 -11.66 -5.02 -10.85
C MET A 443 -11.39 -3.95 -9.79
N TRP A 444 -10.13 -3.68 -9.52
CA TRP A 444 -9.73 -2.79 -8.43
C TRP A 444 -10.07 -1.32 -8.73
N SER A 445 -9.89 -0.88 -9.97
CA SER A 445 -10.20 0.49 -10.41
C SER A 445 -11.70 0.76 -10.42
N ASN A 446 -12.52 -0.20 -10.89
CA ASN A 446 -13.98 -0.06 -10.90
C ASN A 446 -14.60 0.03 -9.50
N LEU A 447 -13.93 -0.54 -8.50
CA LEU A 447 -14.37 -0.50 -7.11
C LEU A 447 -13.79 0.68 -6.31
N ALA A 448 -12.99 1.55 -6.93
CA ALA A 448 -12.25 2.62 -6.23
C ALA A 448 -13.18 3.57 -5.44
N ASP A 449 -14.27 4.02 -6.07
CA ASP A 449 -15.21 4.97 -5.47
C ASP A 449 -16.26 4.31 -4.57
N ARG A 450 -16.29 2.97 -4.56
CA ARG A 450 -17.32 2.17 -3.87
C ARG A 450 -16.80 1.43 -2.65
N ARG A 451 -15.51 1.53 -2.31
CA ARG A 451 -14.93 0.85 -1.15
C ARG A 451 -14.42 1.82 -0.12
N LYS A 452 -14.57 1.47 1.13
CA LYS A 452 -13.93 2.18 2.25
C LYS A 452 -12.49 1.66 2.40
N GLU A 453 -11.51 2.55 2.37
CA GLU A 453 -10.10 2.18 2.48
C GLU A 453 -9.57 2.42 3.90
N PHE A 454 -8.84 1.44 4.42
CA PHE A 454 -8.12 1.49 5.68
C PHE A 454 -6.65 1.18 5.40
N GLU A 455 -5.75 2.10 5.72
CA GLU A 455 -4.33 1.96 5.46
C GLU A 455 -3.55 1.67 6.74
N LEU A 456 -2.68 0.62 6.70
CA LEU A 456 -1.79 0.30 7.80
C LEU A 456 -0.44 1.01 7.59
N SER A 457 -0.10 1.87 8.51
CA SER A 457 1.22 2.49 8.59
C SER A 457 2.21 1.61 9.37
N GLN A 458 3.47 2.01 9.43
CA GLN A 458 4.47 1.41 10.31
C GLN A 458 4.04 1.46 11.78
N PHE A 459 4.59 0.57 12.61
CA PHE A 459 4.39 0.60 14.06
C PHE A 459 4.95 1.87 14.67
N LYS A 460 4.18 2.48 15.55
CA LYS A 460 4.64 3.59 16.39
C LYS A 460 5.58 3.08 17.49
N ALA A 461 6.39 3.93 18.05
CA ALA A 461 7.31 3.59 19.12
C ALA A 461 6.63 2.90 20.33
N THR A 462 5.40 3.28 20.65
CA THR A 462 4.61 2.64 21.69
C THR A 462 4.16 1.23 21.35
N GLU A 463 3.87 0.96 20.07
CA GLU A 463 3.49 -0.35 19.58
C GLU A 463 4.69 -1.29 19.55
N ILE A 464 5.86 -0.79 19.10
CA ILE A 464 7.13 -1.53 19.13
C ILE A 464 7.48 -1.93 20.57
N LYS A 465 7.43 -0.99 21.52
CA LYS A 465 7.69 -1.26 22.94
C LYS A 465 6.75 -2.34 23.50
N SER A 466 5.47 -2.30 23.09
CA SER A 466 4.49 -3.29 23.52
C SER A 466 4.78 -4.67 22.94
N ALA A 467 5.22 -4.74 21.67
CA ALA A 467 5.62 -5.99 21.02
C ALA A 467 6.87 -6.58 21.66
N ILE A 468 7.89 -5.78 21.96
CA ILE A 468 9.12 -6.24 22.64
C ILE A 468 8.81 -6.68 24.07
N LYS A 469 7.91 -6.00 24.77
CA LYS A 469 7.45 -6.45 26.10
C LYS A 469 6.76 -7.81 26.06
N LEU A 470 5.95 -8.05 25.02
CA LEU A 470 5.32 -9.35 24.80
C LEU A 470 6.38 -10.42 24.49
N PHE A 471 7.34 -10.09 23.64
CA PHE A 471 8.48 -10.96 23.36
C PHE A 471 9.25 -11.36 24.64
N GLY A 472 9.53 -10.42 25.55
CA GLY A 472 10.16 -10.72 26.83
C GLY A 472 9.42 -11.73 27.69
N ARG A 473 8.08 -11.83 27.57
CA ARG A 473 7.32 -12.89 28.27
C ARG A 473 7.60 -14.28 27.71
N HIS A 474 7.85 -14.37 26.40
CA HIS A 474 8.19 -15.65 25.76
C HIS A 474 9.65 -16.05 26.01
N LEU A 475 10.53 -15.08 26.23
CA LEU A 475 11.91 -15.36 26.67
C LEU A 475 12.00 -15.85 28.12
N GLN A 476 10.91 -15.73 28.91
CA GLN A 476 10.87 -15.98 30.36
C GLN A 476 11.85 -15.10 31.17
N GLU A 477 12.40 -14.07 30.56
CA GLU A 477 13.25 -13.05 31.16
C GLU A 477 12.97 -11.67 30.55
N PRO A 478 13.20 -10.59 31.31
CA PRO A 478 13.03 -9.24 30.76
C PRO A 478 14.09 -8.97 29.70
N VAL A 479 13.67 -8.36 28.60
CA VAL A 479 14.58 -7.90 27.54
C VAL A 479 15.47 -6.78 28.09
N ASN A 480 16.79 -6.97 28.00
CA ASN A 480 17.78 -5.97 28.39
C ASN A 480 17.48 -4.61 27.71
N PRO A 481 17.60 -3.49 28.43
CA PRO A 481 17.36 -2.15 27.87
C PRO A 481 18.14 -1.84 26.58
N ILE A 482 19.38 -2.35 26.47
CA ILE A 482 20.22 -2.16 25.28
C ILE A 482 19.65 -2.98 24.12
N LEU A 483 19.32 -4.26 24.33
CA LEU A 483 18.67 -5.11 23.32
C LEU A 483 17.30 -4.55 22.90
N ASN A 484 16.51 -4.04 23.85
CA ASN A 484 15.24 -3.38 23.56
C ASN A 484 15.43 -2.18 22.64
N ASN A 485 16.40 -1.30 22.95
CA ASN A 485 16.73 -0.15 22.13
C ASN A 485 17.23 -0.58 20.73
N TYR A 486 18.04 -1.64 20.69
CA TYR A 486 18.56 -2.23 19.46
C TYR A 486 17.42 -2.76 18.56
N LEU A 487 16.55 -3.62 19.07
CA LEU A 487 15.39 -4.15 18.33
C LEU A 487 14.45 -3.04 17.87
N THR A 488 14.19 -2.06 18.74
CA THR A 488 13.33 -0.90 18.42
C THR A 488 13.86 -0.13 17.22
N LYS A 489 15.15 0.00 17.09
CA LYS A 489 15.78 0.76 16.01
C LYS A 489 15.95 -0.07 14.76
N GLN A 490 16.36 -1.33 14.89
CA GLN A 490 16.57 -2.22 13.74
C GLN A 490 15.27 -2.54 12.99
N CYS A 491 14.15 -2.68 13.69
CA CYS A 491 12.88 -2.99 13.04
C CYS A 491 12.29 -1.84 12.21
N GLN A 492 12.77 -0.61 12.41
CA GLN A 492 12.35 0.60 11.66
C GLN A 492 10.81 0.75 11.56
N GLY A 493 10.07 0.25 12.55
CA GLY A 493 8.62 0.26 12.55
C GLY A 493 7.95 -0.85 11.71
N TYR A 494 8.69 -1.71 11.04
CA TYR A 494 8.13 -2.81 10.28
C TYR A 494 7.79 -4.01 11.17
N PRO A 495 6.51 -4.41 11.30
CA PRO A 495 6.11 -5.51 12.18
C PRO A 495 6.77 -6.84 11.82
N TRP A 496 6.87 -7.15 10.52
CA TRP A 496 7.50 -8.38 10.03
C TRP A 496 8.99 -8.44 10.38
N LEU A 497 9.70 -7.31 10.26
CA LEU A 497 11.13 -7.26 10.59
C LEU A 497 11.35 -7.41 12.09
N LEU A 498 10.51 -6.75 12.91
CA LEU A 498 10.55 -6.93 14.35
C LEU A 498 10.34 -8.39 14.74
N LYS A 499 9.36 -9.06 14.13
CA LYS A 499 9.08 -10.47 14.37
C LYS A 499 10.27 -11.36 13.98
N LYS A 500 10.84 -11.14 12.79
CA LYS A 500 12.03 -11.89 12.32
C LYS A 500 13.22 -11.72 13.26
N LEU A 501 13.50 -10.50 13.68
CA LEU A 501 14.54 -10.18 14.66
C LEU A 501 14.29 -10.88 16.00
N CYS A 502 13.08 -10.81 16.53
CA CYS A 502 12.71 -11.47 17.79
C CYS A 502 12.85 -12.98 17.71
N ILE A 503 12.43 -13.62 16.60
CA ILE A 503 12.58 -15.07 16.39
C ILE A 503 14.06 -15.45 16.38
N HIS A 504 14.88 -14.68 15.66
CA HIS A 504 16.32 -14.94 15.61
C HIS A 504 16.99 -14.77 16.98
N VAL A 505 16.67 -13.71 17.70
CA VAL A 505 17.15 -13.46 19.08
C VAL A 505 16.75 -14.62 20.00
N PHE A 506 15.50 -15.08 19.88
CA PHE A 506 15.01 -16.21 20.67
C PHE A 506 15.82 -17.49 20.41
N LYS A 507 16.09 -17.82 19.15
CA LYS A 507 16.91 -18.98 18.78
C LYS A 507 18.31 -18.87 19.41
N LEU A 508 18.99 -17.72 19.25
CA LEU A 508 20.32 -17.51 19.82
C LEU A 508 20.37 -17.66 21.34
N ILE A 509 19.38 -17.12 22.05
CA ILE A 509 19.30 -17.22 23.52
C ILE A 509 19.00 -18.67 23.92
N HIS A 510 18.13 -19.35 23.21
CA HIS A 510 17.82 -20.76 23.46
C HIS A 510 19.04 -21.67 23.25
N ASP A 511 19.92 -21.32 22.32
CA ASP A 511 21.20 -21.98 22.06
C ASP A 511 22.26 -21.61 23.11
N GLY A 512 21.90 -20.93 24.19
CA GLY A 512 22.77 -20.63 25.34
C GLY A 512 23.57 -19.33 25.23
N ASN A 513 23.29 -18.47 24.22
CA ASN A 513 23.97 -17.19 24.11
C ASN A 513 23.31 -16.13 25.00
N SER A 514 24.12 -15.20 25.54
CA SER A 514 23.61 -14.09 26.33
C SER A 514 22.94 -13.00 25.45
N GLN A 515 22.05 -12.21 26.04
CA GLN A 515 21.46 -11.04 25.34
C GLN A 515 22.54 -10.05 24.87
N ASP A 516 23.65 -9.90 25.60
CA ASP A 516 24.76 -9.02 25.22
C ASP A 516 25.52 -9.54 23.99
N TYR A 517 25.64 -10.86 23.83
CA TYR A 517 26.19 -11.46 22.61
C TYR A 517 25.35 -11.12 21.38
N VAL A 518 24.02 -11.18 21.51
CA VAL A 518 23.07 -10.88 20.42
C VAL A 518 23.21 -9.44 19.92
N ILE A 519 23.45 -8.50 20.81
CA ILE A 519 23.62 -7.06 20.46
C ILE A 519 24.82 -6.85 19.54
N GLY A 520 25.85 -7.69 19.65
CA GLY A 520 27.04 -7.62 18.80
C GLY A 520 26.85 -8.22 17.41
N GLN A 521 25.74 -8.93 17.14
CA GLN A 521 25.53 -9.60 15.87
C GLN A 521 24.96 -8.66 14.80
N ARG A 522 25.35 -8.90 13.55
CA ARG A 522 24.75 -8.21 12.40
C ARG A 522 23.38 -8.81 12.14
N LEU A 523 22.32 -8.03 12.33
CA LEU A 523 20.93 -8.45 12.17
C LEU A 523 20.24 -7.69 11.03
N ASN A 524 20.90 -7.52 9.89
CA ASN A 524 20.23 -7.02 8.71
C ASN A 524 19.40 -8.14 8.07
N ILE A 525 18.39 -7.75 7.30
CA ILE A 525 17.42 -8.70 6.74
C ILE A 525 18.07 -9.68 5.76
N VAL A 526 19.07 -9.26 4.99
CA VAL A 526 19.79 -10.11 4.03
C VAL A 526 20.51 -11.22 4.79
N ASP A 527 21.25 -10.89 5.85
CA ASP A 527 21.98 -11.87 6.67
C ASP A 527 21.00 -12.85 7.34
N LEU A 528 19.82 -12.39 7.76
CA LEU A 528 18.78 -13.25 8.34
C LEU A 528 18.19 -14.24 7.31
N PHE A 529 18.01 -13.81 6.07
CA PHE A 529 17.53 -14.67 4.99
C PHE A 529 18.62 -15.63 4.49
N GLU A 530 19.87 -15.17 4.39
CA GLU A 530 20.99 -16.04 4.03
C GLU A 530 21.21 -17.14 5.07
N ARG A 531 20.99 -16.89 6.35
CA ARG A 531 21.03 -17.93 7.38
C ARG A 531 19.95 -18.98 7.16
N ASP A 532 18.69 -18.57 6.91
CA ASP A 532 17.61 -19.52 6.61
C ASP A 532 17.95 -20.39 5.38
N ILE A 533 18.62 -19.83 4.37
CA ILE A 533 19.04 -20.57 3.17
C ILE A 533 20.25 -21.47 3.47
N SER A 534 21.22 -20.99 4.25
CA SER A 534 22.44 -21.77 4.56
C SER A 534 22.19 -22.99 5.44
N GLU A 535 21.05 -23.02 6.15
CA GLU A 535 20.61 -24.19 6.93
C GLU A 535 20.01 -25.29 6.05
N LEU A 536 19.74 -25.03 4.74
CA LEU A 536 19.14 -25.98 3.81
C LEU A 536 20.20 -26.84 3.09
N THR A 537 19.88 -28.09 2.85
CA THR A 537 20.64 -28.92 1.92
C THR A 537 20.47 -28.44 0.48
N PRO A 538 21.37 -28.78 -0.47
CA PRO A 538 21.20 -28.39 -1.88
C PRO A 538 19.86 -28.81 -2.47
N ASP A 539 19.36 -30.01 -2.17
CA ASP A 539 18.06 -30.49 -2.67
C ASP A 539 16.89 -29.76 -2.02
N GLN A 540 16.95 -29.44 -0.73
CA GLN A 540 15.97 -28.61 -0.05
C GLN A 540 15.93 -27.20 -0.64
N HIS A 541 17.10 -26.63 -0.95
CA HIS A 541 17.19 -25.31 -1.59
C HIS A 541 16.58 -25.33 -2.99
N ALA A 542 16.81 -26.38 -3.78
CA ALA A 542 16.18 -26.55 -5.10
C ALA A 542 14.65 -26.62 -4.99
N CYS A 543 14.13 -27.39 -4.02
CA CYS A 543 12.70 -27.50 -3.73
C CYS A 543 12.10 -26.13 -3.32
N VAL A 544 12.79 -25.37 -2.47
CA VAL A 544 12.36 -24.03 -2.04
C VAL A 544 12.30 -23.05 -3.23
N ILE A 545 13.28 -23.11 -4.15
CA ILE A 545 13.28 -22.30 -5.38
C ILE A 545 12.08 -22.66 -6.26
N GLU A 546 11.76 -23.94 -6.43
CA GLU A 546 10.64 -24.37 -7.25
C GLU A 546 9.29 -23.94 -6.66
N ILE A 547 9.12 -24.10 -5.34
CA ILE A 547 7.95 -23.58 -4.63
C ILE A 547 7.85 -22.06 -4.79
N ALA A 548 8.97 -21.33 -4.74
CA ALA A 548 8.99 -19.87 -4.90
C ALA A 548 8.53 -19.45 -6.30
N LYS A 549 8.99 -20.15 -7.36
CA LYS A 549 8.64 -19.86 -8.76
C LYS A 549 7.17 -20.09 -9.07
N SER A 550 6.60 -21.16 -8.55
CA SER A 550 5.23 -21.60 -8.83
C SER A 550 4.23 -21.19 -7.75
N SER A 551 4.61 -20.29 -6.83
CA SER A 551 3.80 -19.90 -5.67
C SER A 551 2.47 -19.21 -6.06
N PRO A 552 1.32 -19.64 -5.45
CA PRO A 552 1.12 -20.80 -4.57
C PRO A 552 1.28 -22.14 -5.32
N ALA A 553 2.31 -22.91 -4.97
CA ALA A 553 2.68 -24.16 -5.62
C ALA A 553 1.70 -25.30 -5.28
N ASP A 554 1.44 -26.21 -6.21
CA ASP A 554 0.63 -27.38 -5.93
C ASP A 554 1.39 -28.41 -5.10
N TYR A 555 0.80 -28.86 -3.97
CA TYR A 555 1.43 -29.77 -3.04
C TYR A 555 1.76 -31.13 -3.71
N PHE A 556 0.85 -31.68 -4.48
CA PHE A 556 1.04 -32.99 -5.09
C PHE A 556 2.14 -32.95 -6.16
N SER A 557 2.17 -31.91 -6.97
CA SER A 557 3.21 -31.71 -7.99
C SER A 557 4.62 -31.58 -7.38
N ILE A 558 4.74 -30.82 -6.28
CA ILE A 558 6.03 -30.68 -5.58
C ILE A 558 6.44 -31.97 -4.90
N THR A 559 5.51 -32.68 -4.25
CA THR A 559 5.83 -33.95 -3.58
C THR A 559 6.15 -35.07 -4.55
N GLU A 560 5.57 -35.08 -5.74
CA GLU A 560 5.92 -36.02 -6.81
C GLU A 560 7.37 -35.82 -7.28
N THR A 561 7.84 -34.58 -7.33
CA THR A 561 9.18 -34.24 -7.82
C THR A 561 10.27 -34.40 -6.75
N TYR A 562 9.99 -33.97 -5.52
CA TYR A 562 11.01 -33.86 -4.45
C TYR A 562 10.81 -34.88 -3.30
N GLY A 563 9.69 -35.60 -3.29
CA GLY A 563 9.32 -36.51 -2.21
C GLY A 563 8.61 -35.85 -1.03
N SER A 564 7.66 -36.60 -0.44
CA SER A 564 6.83 -36.09 0.67
C SER A 564 7.63 -35.76 1.93
N ASP A 565 8.67 -36.55 2.24
CA ASP A 565 9.49 -36.41 3.46
C ASP A 565 10.30 -35.10 3.43
N MET A 566 10.83 -34.74 2.26
CA MET A 566 11.56 -33.50 2.08
C MET A 566 10.63 -32.28 2.27
N VAL A 567 9.47 -32.31 1.61
CA VAL A 567 8.47 -31.24 1.73
C VAL A 567 8.00 -31.11 3.18
N GLN A 568 7.75 -32.25 3.86
CA GLN A 568 7.35 -32.24 5.27
C GLN A 568 8.45 -31.67 6.18
N THR A 569 9.71 -31.96 5.90
CA THR A 569 10.86 -31.39 6.62
C THR A 569 10.91 -29.88 6.49
N LEU A 570 10.69 -29.34 5.29
CA LEU A 570 10.62 -27.89 5.05
C LEU A 570 9.41 -27.23 5.74
N ILE A 571 8.28 -27.93 5.82
CA ILE A 571 7.08 -27.47 6.56
C ILE A 571 7.38 -27.46 8.07
N ASN A 572 7.96 -28.52 8.61
CA ASN A 572 8.35 -28.62 10.03
C ASN A 572 9.40 -27.55 10.41
N GLY A 573 10.32 -27.24 9.49
CA GLY A 573 11.30 -26.16 9.61
C GLY A 573 10.71 -24.76 9.44
N ARG A 574 9.41 -24.64 9.15
CA ARG A 574 8.67 -23.35 8.93
C ARG A 574 9.23 -22.53 7.78
N ILE A 575 9.98 -23.10 6.86
CA ILE A 575 10.41 -22.46 5.62
C ILE A 575 9.26 -22.45 4.61
N VAL A 576 8.49 -23.53 4.57
CA VAL A 576 7.32 -23.73 3.73
C VAL A 576 6.07 -23.79 4.59
N ILE A 577 5.01 -23.16 4.12
CA ILE A 577 3.68 -23.20 4.76
C ILE A 577 2.72 -23.90 3.80
N ARG A 578 2.08 -24.95 4.28
CA ARG A 578 1.02 -25.67 3.56
C ARG A 578 -0.35 -25.12 3.92
N ARG A 579 -1.20 -24.90 2.90
CA ARG A 579 -2.62 -24.51 3.02
C ARG A 579 -3.44 -25.35 2.07
N ALA A 580 -4.20 -26.30 2.60
CA ALA A 580 -4.90 -27.33 1.80
C ALA A 580 -3.93 -28.00 0.82
N SER A 581 -4.18 -27.88 -0.48
CA SER A 581 -3.35 -28.41 -1.58
C SER A 581 -2.23 -27.45 -2.03
N LYS A 582 -2.05 -26.29 -1.38
CA LYS A 582 -1.08 -25.26 -1.82
C LYS A 582 0.08 -25.10 -0.85
N LEU A 583 1.26 -24.84 -1.42
CA LEU A 583 2.49 -24.54 -0.71
C LEU A 583 2.93 -23.10 -1.02
N THR A 584 3.41 -22.40 -0.01
CA THR A 584 4.05 -21.08 -0.14
C THR A 584 5.27 -21.02 0.77
N LEU A 585 6.22 -20.16 0.47
CA LEU A 585 7.22 -19.79 1.46
C LEU A 585 6.58 -19.01 2.60
N TYR A 586 7.26 -18.92 3.75
CA TYR A 586 6.67 -18.31 4.94
C TYR A 586 6.29 -16.83 4.74
N TRP A 587 7.00 -16.09 3.87
CA TRP A 587 6.64 -14.74 3.44
C TRP A 587 6.95 -14.51 1.97
N ASP A 588 6.20 -13.65 1.33
CA ASP A 588 6.44 -13.17 -0.03
C ASP A 588 7.76 -12.38 -0.13
N ILE A 589 8.15 -11.62 0.91
CA ILE A 589 9.45 -10.94 1.00
C ILE A 589 10.61 -11.95 0.94
N PHE A 590 10.48 -13.08 1.61
CA PHE A 590 11.48 -14.15 1.55
C PHE A 590 11.46 -14.85 0.18
N ARG A 591 10.29 -15.06 -0.41
CA ARG A 591 10.14 -15.58 -1.77
C ARG A 591 10.88 -14.70 -2.79
N ASP A 592 10.66 -13.39 -2.73
CA ASP A 592 11.30 -12.41 -3.63
C ASP A 592 12.82 -12.41 -3.44
N TYR A 593 13.30 -12.60 -2.20
CA TYR A 593 14.72 -12.74 -1.91
C TYR A 593 15.31 -14.05 -2.48
N VAL A 594 14.62 -15.16 -2.34
CA VAL A 594 15.05 -16.47 -2.90
C VAL A 594 15.18 -16.37 -4.43
N LEU A 595 14.22 -15.75 -5.10
CA LEU A 595 14.17 -15.65 -6.57
C LEU A 595 15.15 -14.64 -7.15
N ASN A 596 15.24 -13.46 -6.56
CA ASN A 596 15.85 -12.28 -7.17
C ASN A 596 16.94 -11.64 -6.30
N LYS A 597 17.18 -12.16 -5.10
CA LYS A 597 18.06 -11.56 -4.08
C LYS A 597 17.66 -10.12 -3.72
N THR A 598 16.40 -9.76 -3.94
CA THR A 598 15.86 -8.43 -3.63
C THR A 598 15.17 -8.43 -2.28
N VAL A 599 15.39 -7.39 -1.51
CA VAL A 599 14.65 -7.10 -0.27
C VAL A 599 13.98 -5.74 -0.41
N PRO A 600 12.86 -5.49 0.28
CA PRO A 600 12.25 -4.16 0.29
C PRO A 600 13.28 -3.11 0.68
N GLU A 601 13.29 -1.98 -0.03
CA GLU A 601 14.11 -0.84 0.38
C GLU A 601 13.57 -0.29 1.70
N LEU A 602 14.25 -0.63 2.78
CA LEU A 602 13.96 -0.07 4.09
C LEU A 602 14.50 1.36 4.12
N MET A 603 13.62 2.33 4.30
CA MET A 603 14.02 3.72 4.54
C MET A 603 14.64 3.80 5.92
N LEU A 604 15.80 4.43 6.02
CA LEU A 604 16.47 4.64 7.30
C LEU A 604 15.78 5.78 8.07
N ASP A 605 15.11 5.45 9.17
CA ASP A 605 14.51 6.43 10.09
C ASP A 605 15.38 6.68 11.34
N TYR A 606 16.59 6.17 11.32
CA TYR A 606 17.47 6.18 12.46
C TYR A 606 18.17 7.53 12.66
N ILE A 607 18.02 8.13 13.84
CA ILE A 607 18.75 9.33 14.24
C ILE A 607 19.98 8.90 15.04
N PRO A 608 21.21 9.21 14.58
CA PRO A 608 22.43 8.83 15.29
C PRO A 608 22.43 9.26 16.75
N GLN A 609 22.94 8.39 17.65
CA GLN A 609 23.00 8.72 19.08
C GLN A 609 24.12 9.71 19.35
N GLN A 610 25.24 9.58 18.64
CA GLN A 610 26.41 10.44 18.82
C GLN A 610 26.49 11.54 17.76
N GLN A 611 27.35 12.52 17.99
CA GLN A 611 27.72 13.50 16.99
C GLN A 611 28.65 12.84 15.96
N PHE A 612 28.54 13.23 14.71
CA PHE A 612 29.36 12.70 13.60
C PHE A 612 30.83 12.55 13.97
N ARG A 613 31.43 13.60 14.56
CA ARG A 613 32.82 13.60 14.94
C ARG A 613 33.15 12.52 15.98
N THR A 614 32.27 12.25 16.93
CA THR A 614 32.51 11.26 17.99
C THR A 614 32.58 9.85 17.38
N ASP A 615 31.63 9.52 16.55
CA ASP A 615 31.61 8.23 15.87
C ASP A 615 32.77 8.06 14.90
N MET A 616 33.06 9.09 14.10
CA MET A 616 34.14 9.02 13.12
C MET A 616 35.54 8.90 13.77
N ARG A 617 35.73 9.48 14.95
CA ARG A 617 36.98 9.26 15.72
C ARG A 617 37.12 7.80 16.16
N ALA A 618 36.01 7.18 16.59
CA ALA A 618 36.02 5.80 17.00
C ALA A 618 36.24 4.85 15.79
N PHE A 619 35.53 5.10 14.72
CA PHE A 619 35.64 4.31 13.49
C PHE A 619 37.05 4.43 12.88
N ALA A 620 37.60 5.64 12.82
CA ALA A 620 38.96 5.85 12.36
C ALA A 620 40.02 5.17 13.26
N CYS A 621 39.83 5.19 14.58
CA CYS A 621 40.70 4.49 15.52
C CYS A 621 40.69 2.98 15.28
N LEU A 622 39.49 2.39 15.01
CA LEU A 622 39.36 0.97 14.71
C LEU A 622 39.95 0.59 13.35
N ILE A 623 39.82 1.47 12.33
CA ILE A 623 40.47 1.25 11.04
C ILE A 623 42.00 1.27 11.18
N ASP A 624 42.51 2.24 11.94
CA ASP A 624 43.98 2.45 12.09
C ASP A 624 44.63 1.41 13.00
N LYS A 625 43.95 0.90 14.03
CA LYS A 625 44.50 0.00 15.06
C LYS A 625 44.00 -1.44 14.99
N GLY A 626 42.98 -1.71 14.20
CA GLY A 626 42.29 -3.02 14.12
C GLY A 626 41.30 -3.22 15.28
N ASP A 627 40.96 -4.47 15.55
CA ASP A 627 39.98 -4.87 16.55
C ASP A 627 40.40 -4.48 17.94
N LEU A 628 39.55 -3.76 18.66
CA LEU A 628 39.80 -3.31 20.03
C LEU A 628 38.68 -3.76 20.97
N ALA A 629 39.04 -4.01 22.23
CA ALA A 629 38.02 -4.19 23.26
C ALA A 629 37.32 -2.86 23.56
N SER A 630 36.02 -2.91 23.94
CA SER A 630 35.24 -1.71 24.28
C SER A 630 35.91 -0.84 25.34
N SER A 631 36.58 -1.47 26.34
CA SER A 631 37.31 -0.76 27.38
C SER A 631 38.58 -0.06 26.86
N GLU A 632 39.25 -0.68 25.88
CA GLU A 632 40.45 -0.12 25.25
C GLU A 632 40.08 1.07 24.34
N LEU A 633 39.05 0.90 23.51
CA LEU A 633 38.52 1.99 22.68
C LEU A 633 38.06 3.18 23.54
N GLY A 634 37.43 2.93 24.70
CA GLY A 634 37.04 3.96 25.63
C GLY A 634 38.24 4.74 26.21
N LYS A 635 39.35 4.08 26.55
CA LYS A 635 40.60 4.69 26.99
C LYS A 635 41.24 5.54 25.89
N GLU A 636 41.35 4.98 24.66
CA GLU A 636 41.92 5.67 23.51
C GLU A 636 41.18 6.96 23.15
N LEU A 637 39.87 6.93 23.22
CA LEU A 637 39.04 8.08 22.91
C LEU A 637 38.81 9.02 24.08
N SER A 638 39.22 8.62 25.31
CA SER A 638 38.94 9.30 26.57
C SER A 638 37.44 9.56 26.78
N VAL A 639 36.61 8.54 26.55
CA VAL A 639 35.14 8.61 26.69
C VAL A 639 34.65 7.56 27.68
N SER A 640 33.41 7.76 28.18
CA SER A 640 32.76 6.81 29.09
C SER A 640 32.28 5.55 28.38
N THR A 641 32.11 4.47 29.13
CA THR A 641 31.52 3.21 28.63
C THR A 641 30.18 3.44 27.97
N ALA A 642 29.29 4.24 28.56
CA ALA A 642 28.01 4.61 27.99
C ALA A 642 28.14 5.33 26.64
N THR A 643 29.22 6.08 26.42
CA THR A 643 29.51 6.69 25.12
C THR A 643 29.90 5.63 24.09
N ILE A 644 30.74 4.66 24.50
CA ILE A 644 31.12 3.53 23.63
C ILE A 644 29.92 2.69 23.25
N ASP A 645 28.99 2.40 24.16
CA ASP A 645 27.78 1.67 23.88
C ASP A 645 26.92 2.41 22.83
N ASN A 646 26.80 3.74 22.93
CA ASN A 646 26.08 4.54 21.93
C ASN A 646 26.79 4.57 20.56
N ILE A 647 28.15 4.64 20.55
CA ILE A 647 28.95 4.54 19.31
C ILE A 647 28.71 3.17 18.66
N MET A 648 28.68 2.11 19.46
CA MET A 648 28.42 0.76 18.97
C MET A 648 27.01 0.61 18.39
N ILE A 649 26.01 1.21 19.03
CA ILE A 649 24.65 1.23 18.48
C ILE A 649 24.66 1.94 17.12
N ASP A 650 25.31 3.09 16.99
CA ASP A 650 25.42 3.82 15.73
C ASP A 650 26.17 2.98 14.68
N ALA A 651 27.29 2.36 15.03
CA ALA A 651 28.10 1.53 14.15
C ALA A 651 27.35 0.31 13.59
N VAL A 652 26.60 -0.39 14.46
CA VAL A 652 25.79 -1.56 14.08
C VAL A 652 24.58 -1.13 13.25
N MET A 653 23.93 0.00 13.61
CA MET A 653 22.81 0.56 12.83
C MET A 653 23.23 0.95 11.41
N PHE A 654 24.45 1.44 11.26
CA PHE A 654 25.04 1.73 9.95
C PHE A 654 25.66 0.49 9.28
N GLY A 655 25.66 -0.67 9.94
CA GLY A 655 26.28 -1.88 9.42
C GLY A 655 27.78 -1.74 9.14
N VAL A 656 28.47 -0.83 9.83
CA VAL A 656 29.91 -0.56 9.64
C VAL A 656 30.79 -1.26 10.66
N ALA A 657 30.23 -1.82 11.73
CA ALA A 657 30.99 -2.60 12.70
C ALA A 657 30.18 -3.81 13.23
N GLN A 658 30.92 -4.79 13.75
CA GLN A 658 30.39 -5.95 14.46
C GLN A 658 31.09 -6.09 15.82
N ARG A 659 30.43 -6.72 16.79
CA ARG A 659 31.02 -7.03 18.09
C ARG A 659 31.16 -8.54 18.24
N ASN A 660 32.39 -9.02 18.36
CA ASN A 660 32.71 -10.41 18.65
C ASN A 660 33.12 -10.52 20.10
N SER A 661 32.23 -11.08 20.95
CA SER A 661 32.46 -11.16 22.40
C SER A 661 32.70 -9.79 23.01
N ASN A 662 33.94 -9.40 23.27
CA ASN A 662 34.31 -8.12 23.89
C ASN A 662 35.06 -7.19 22.93
N THR A 663 35.39 -7.65 21.72
CA THR A 663 36.12 -6.88 20.69
C THR A 663 35.18 -6.28 19.65
N ILE A 664 35.52 -5.10 19.17
CA ILE A 664 34.80 -4.38 18.13
C ILE A 664 35.60 -4.49 16.84
N HIS A 665 34.96 -5.08 15.82
CA HIS A 665 35.53 -5.22 14.49
C HIS A 665 34.85 -4.22 13.55
N ILE A 666 35.63 -3.36 12.86
CA ILE A 666 35.14 -2.44 11.83
C ILE A 666 35.17 -3.17 10.47
N ILE A 667 34.10 -3.02 9.69
CA ILE A 667 33.93 -3.73 8.42
C ILE A 667 34.64 -3.01 7.26
N PRO A 668 34.46 -1.68 7.06
CA PRO A 668 35.22 -0.96 6.05
C PRO A 668 36.72 -0.97 6.34
N ASP A 669 37.50 -1.35 5.35
CA ASP A 669 38.97 -1.45 5.43
C ASP A 669 39.70 -0.10 5.31
N SER A 670 38.98 0.95 4.91
CA SER A 670 39.54 2.29 4.72
C SER A 670 38.53 3.38 5.11
N LYS A 671 39.04 4.57 5.37
CA LYS A 671 38.23 5.75 5.73
C LYS A 671 37.33 6.19 4.55
N GLU A 672 37.80 6.02 3.33
CA GLU A 672 37.06 6.29 2.11
C GLU A 672 35.91 5.31 1.91
N ALA A 673 36.16 4.02 2.12
CA ALA A 673 35.13 2.97 2.08
C ALA A 673 34.07 3.22 3.14
N LEU A 674 34.46 3.61 4.36
CA LEU A 674 33.55 3.96 5.45
C LEU A 674 32.63 5.12 5.06
N ILE A 675 33.20 6.21 4.52
CA ILE A 675 32.41 7.37 4.12
C ILE A 675 31.45 7.00 2.98
N SER A 676 31.92 6.28 1.97
CA SER A 676 31.09 5.84 0.86
C SER A 676 29.91 4.99 1.35
N THR A 677 30.15 4.08 2.30
CA THR A 677 29.11 3.28 2.94
C THR A 677 28.10 4.14 3.68
N LEU A 678 28.56 5.08 4.51
CA LEU A 678 27.70 6.00 5.25
C LEU A 678 26.89 6.91 4.30
N GLN A 679 27.48 7.41 3.23
CA GLN A 679 26.78 8.21 2.21
C GLN A 679 25.67 7.40 1.56
N ALA A 680 25.91 6.13 1.19
CA ALA A 680 24.91 5.27 0.59
C ALA A 680 23.72 5.03 1.56
N ILE A 681 24.00 4.84 2.83
CA ILE A 681 22.99 4.62 3.88
C ILE A 681 22.17 5.89 4.12
N PHE A 682 22.81 7.04 4.29
CA PHE A 682 22.12 8.30 4.57
C PHE A 682 21.34 8.83 3.37
N LYS A 683 21.66 8.44 2.12
CA LYS A 683 20.80 8.69 0.96
C LYS A 683 19.46 7.96 1.03
N LYS A 684 19.37 6.87 1.78
CA LYS A 684 18.12 6.12 2.03
C LYS A 684 17.37 6.64 3.26
N HIS A 685 17.87 7.65 3.95
CA HIS A 685 17.24 8.23 5.13
C HIS A 685 15.94 8.96 4.73
N THR A 686 14.84 8.70 5.46
CA THR A 686 13.50 9.21 5.12
C THR A 686 13.51 10.72 4.93
N VAL A 687 14.18 11.48 5.80
CA VAL A 687 14.28 12.96 5.69
C VAL A 687 14.98 13.37 4.39
N TYR A 688 16.06 12.69 3.99
CA TYR A 688 16.77 12.96 2.74
C TYR A 688 15.88 12.68 1.52
N VAL A 689 15.19 11.53 1.53
CA VAL A 689 14.28 11.12 0.45
C VAL A 689 13.14 12.12 0.29
N GLU A 690 12.53 12.56 1.38
CA GLU A 690 11.44 13.55 1.35
C GLU A 690 11.92 14.91 0.83
N ILE A 691 13.12 15.37 1.22
CA ILE A 691 13.70 16.60 0.66
C ILE A 691 13.93 16.44 -0.85
N LYS A 692 14.46 15.31 -1.29
CA LYS A 692 14.70 15.02 -2.71
C LYS A 692 13.39 14.99 -3.51
N LYS A 693 12.31 14.45 -2.96
CA LYS A 693 10.98 14.45 -3.61
C LYS A 693 10.41 15.84 -3.87
N LEU A 694 10.77 16.84 -3.05
CA LEU A 694 10.35 18.22 -3.27
C LEU A 694 10.98 18.87 -4.52
N GLY A 695 11.98 18.25 -5.14
CA GLY A 695 12.67 18.77 -6.31
C GLY A 695 13.43 20.08 -6.08
N LEU A 696 13.69 20.43 -4.82
CA LEU A 696 14.41 21.64 -4.46
C LEU A 696 15.91 21.38 -4.48
N GLU A 697 16.62 22.07 -5.35
CA GLU A 697 18.09 22.03 -5.38
C GLU A 697 18.68 22.79 -4.20
N TYR A 698 18.02 23.88 -3.77
CA TYR A 698 18.37 24.69 -2.63
C TYR A 698 17.21 24.79 -1.64
N PHE A 699 17.49 24.65 -0.36
CA PHE A 699 16.52 24.79 0.74
C PHE A 699 17.19 25.41 1.97
N ASN A 700 16.42 25.85 2.94
CA ASN A 700 16.98 26.36 4.19
C ASN A 700 16.73 25.38 5.35
N TYR A 701 17.45 25.55 6.45
CA TYR A 701 17.32 24.71 7.64
C TYR A 701 15.89 24.65 8.18
N SER A 702 15.08 25.69 8.00
CA SER A 702 13.67 25.67 8.44
C SER A 702 12.82 24.67 7.65
N HIS A 703 13.07 24.48 6.35
CA HIS A 703 12.44 23.45 5.55
C HIS A 703 12.84 22.05 6.03
N PHE A 704 14.12 21.82 6.29
CA PHE A 704 14.59 20.57 6.88
C PHE A 704 13.92 20.29 8.23
N ALA A 705 13.88 21.27 9.12
CA ALA A 705 13.25 21.13 10.43
C ALA A 705 11.74 20.85 10.33
N LYS A 706 11.04 21.48 9.38
CA LYS A 706 9.61 21.20 9.13
C LYS A 706 9.39 19.76 8.71
N ILE A 707 10.17 19.25 7.74
CA ILE A 707 10.09 17.87 7.28
C ILE A 707 10.44 16.91 8.42
N PHE A 708 11.53 17.18 9.16
CA PHE A 708 11.91 16.40 10.33
C PHE A 708 10.77 16.31 11.34
N HIS A 709 10.12 17.43 11.67
CA HIS A 709 9.00 17.45 12.63
C HIS A 709 7.74 16.77 12.11
N THR A 710 7.53 16.74 10.80
CA THR A 710 6.42 16.00 10.18
C THR A 710 6.65 14.49 10.25
N ILE A 711 7.88 14.02 10.02
CA ILE A 711 8.24 12.60 10.08
C ILE A 711 8.26 12.11 11.54
N TYR A 712 8.93 12.85 12.43
CA TYR A 712 9.08 12.46 13.83
C TYR A 712 8.03 13.15 14.72
N THR A 713 6.77 12.67 14.63
CA THR A 713 5.61 13.25 15.34
C THR A 713 5.48 12.84 16.81
N ASP A 714 6.41 12.06 17.37
CA ASP A 714 6.30 11.54 18.75
C ASP A 714 6.20 12.68 19.77
N ASN A 715 5.01 12.81 20.38
CA ASN A 715 4.70 13.86 21.36
C ASN A 715 5.35 13.62 22.73
N ASN A 716 5.96 12.44 22.96
CA ASN A 716 6.61 12.10 24.23
C ASN A 716 8.04 12.68 24.35
N ILE A 717 8.58 13.25 23.28
CA ILE A 717 9.91 13.85 23.27
C ILE A 717 9.79 15.35 23.53
N ASN A 718 10.45 15.82 24.59
CA ASN A 718 10.53 17.25 24.88
C ASN A 718 11.04 18.04 23.67
N GLY A 719 10.44 19.19 23.37
CA GLY A 719 10.78 20.04 22.22
C GLY A 719 12.26 20.41 22.11
N LYS A 720 12.97 20.55 23.24
CA LYS A 720 14.44 20.79 23.25
C LYS A 720 15.21 19.56 22.74
N THR A 721 14.82 18.37 23.18
CA THR A 721 15.45 17.11 22.75
C THR A 721 15.19 16.88 21.27
N LYS A 722 13.98 17.17 20.78
CA LYS A 722 13.61 17.08 19.39
C LYS A 722 14.42 18.04 18.50
N ALA A 723 14.62 19.28 18.94
CA ALA A 723 15.49 20.24 18.26
C ALA A 723 16.95 19.79 18.22
N THR A 724 17.43 19.16 19.31
CA THR A 724 18.80 18.59 19.36
C THR A 724 18.96 17.45 18.35
N TYR A 725 17.98 16.56 18.25
CA TYR A 725 18.01 15.47 17.28
C TYR A 725 17.95 15.98 15.83
N CYS A 726 17.10 16.96 15.56
CA CYS A 726 17.02 17.62 14.27
C CYS A 726 18.36 18.22 13.85
N SER A 727 18.97 19.00 14.72
CA SER A 727 20.29 19.61 14.46
C SER A 727 21.41 18.58 14.31
N LYS A 728 21.37 17.49 15.09
CA LYS A 728 22.35 16.40 15.00
C LYS A 728 22.28 15.71 13.65
N LEU A 729 21.07 15.33 13.24
CA LEU A 729 20.85 14.66 11.95
C LEU A 729 21.25 15.54 10.77
N TYR A 730 20.88 16.82 10.81
CA TYR A 730 21.31 17.78 9.79
C TYR A 730 22.84 17.86 9.68
N ASN A 731 23.54 17.91 10.82
CA ASN A 731 25.00 17.94 10.85
C ASN A 731 25.63 16.67 10.26
N TRP A 732 25.00 15.50 10.42
CA TRP A 732 25.43 14.27 9.78
C TRP A 732 25.37 14.37 8.25
N PHE A 733 24.29 14.90 7.69
CA PHE A 733 24.15 15.10 6.23
C PHE A 733 25.23 16.09 5.69
N VAL A 734 25.48 17.17 6.42
CA VAL A 734 26.51 18.15 6.03
C VAL A 734 27.91 17.54 6.09
N CYS A 735 28.23 16.82 7.17
CA CYS A 735 29.57 16.22 7.35
C CYS A 735 29.82 15.06 6.37
N LEU A 736 28.78 14.37 5.91
CA LEU A 736 28.88 13.36 4.86
C LEU A 736 28.96 13.96 3.44
N GLY A 737 28.89 15.29 3.30
CA GLY A 737 28.91 15.98 2.01
C GLY A 737 27.63 15.75 1.19
N LEU A 738 26.54 15.30 1.79
CA LEU A 738 25.22 15.17 1.16
C LEU A 738 24.51 16.53 1.10
N PHE A 739 24.82 17.42 2.04
CA PHE A 739 24.38 18.79 2.09
C PHE A 739 25.59 19.73 2.10
N GLU A 740 25.52 20.79 1.32
CA GLU A 740 26.52 21.85 1.31
C GLU A 740 25.84 23.18 1.66
N GLU A 741 26.44 23.92 2.61
CA GLU A 741 25.93 25.23 2.98
C GLU A 741 26.56 26.31 2.08
N VAL A 742 25.74 26.91 1.21
CA VAL A 742 26.16 27.98 0.30
C VAL A 742 25.31 29.22 0.58
N GLN A 743 25.99 30.32 0.99
CA GLN A 743 25.34 31.63 1.24
C GLN A 743 24.08 31.57 2.16
N GLY A 744 24.09 30.69 3.16
CA GLY A 744 22.99 30.56 4.12
C GLY A 744 21.84 29.69 3.64
N GLN A 745 21.95 29.09 2.45
CA GLN A 745 21.08 28.04 1.95
C GLN A 745 21.80 26.69 1.96
N THR A 746 21.05 25.61 1.99
CA THR A 746 21.56 24.24 1.92
C THR A 746 21.36 23.73 0.50
N HIS A 747 22.44 23.35 -0.15
CA HIS A 747 22.42 22.69 -1.46
C HIS A 747 22.45 21.17 -1.30
N LEU A 748 21.57 20.47 -2.02
CA LEU A 748 21.49 19.02 -2.05
C LEU A 748 22.52 18.45 -3.03
N ILE A 749 23.49 17.69 -2.53
CA ILE A 749 24.52 17.06 -3.36
C ILE A 749 24.08 15.66 -3.81
N SER A 750 23.73 15.49 -5.07
CA SER A 750 23.26 14.23 -5.64
C SER A 750 24.36 13.17 -5.78
N ALA A 751 25.59 13.59 -6.08
CA ALA A 751 26.76 12.72 -6.26
C ALA A 751 27.97 13.19 -5.41
N PRO A 752 27.90 13.04 -4.08
CA PRO A 752 29.00 13.42 -3.20
C PRO A 752 30.21 12.53 -3.44
N SER A 753 31.41 13.11 -3.54
CA SER A 753 32.65 12.35 -3.53
C SER A 753 33.07 11.99 -2.09
N ALA A 754 33.76 10.85 -1.91
CA ALA A 754 34.31 10.47 -0.62
C ALA A 754 35.37 11.49 -0.12
N LYS A 755 35.99 12.24 -1.04
CA LYS A 755 36.93 13.33 -0.76
C LYS A 755 36.25 14.61 -0.30
N SER A 756 35.00 14.86 -0.65
CA SER A 756 34.25 16.04 -0.18
C SER A 756 33.73 15.89 1.25
N ALA A 757 33.58 14.68 1.74
CA ALA A 757 33.43 14.42 3.17
C ALA A 757 34.78 14.62 3.84
N ALA A 758 35.08 15.87 4.23
CA ALA A 758 36.36 16.21 4.83
C ALA A 758 36.55 15.42 6.12
N PHE A 759 37.44 14.42 6.09
CA PHE A 759 38.06 13.82 7.28
C PHE A 759 38.96 14.84 8.01
N ASN A 760 38.58 16.08 7.92
CA ASN A 760 39.23 17.14 8.70
C ASN A 760 38.72 17.02 10.15
N LEU A 761 39.16 15.94 10.82
CA LEU A 761 38.98 15.76 12.26
C LEU A 761 39.67 16.89 13.04
N ASP A 762 40.58 17.62 12.41
CA ASP A 762 41.28 18.79 12.98
C ASP A 762 40.55 20.12 12.78
N THR A 763 39.50 20.18 11.94
CA THR A 763 38.66 21.36 11.97
C THR A 763 37.86 21.32 13.26
N ARG A 764 38.48 21.95 14.28
CA ARG A 764 37.83 22.40 15.52
C ARG A 764 36.45 22.90 15.16
N ASN A 765 35.47 22.36 15.87
CA ASN A 765 34.09 22.80 15.87
C ASN A 765 33.95 24.22 15.31
N ARG A 766 33.63 24.36 14.05
CA ARG A 766 32.71 25.40 13.66
C ARG A 766 31.36 24.94 14.24
N ARG A 767 31.20 25.14 15.54
CA ARG A 767 29.92 25.53 16.06
C ARG A 767 29.61 26.88 15.41
N GLY A 768 29.23 26.88 14.16
CA GLY A 768 28.23 27.80 13.75
C GLY A 768 27.09 27.55 14.73
N ARG A 769 26.87 28.43 15.69
CA ARG A 769 25.59 28.54 16.35
C ARG A 769 24.65 28.59 15.18
N TYR A 770 23.85 27.52 14.97
CA TYR A 770 22.81 27.52 13.99
C TYR A 770 21.94 28.73 14.27
N GLN A 771 22.19 29.81 13.54
CA GLN A 771 21.28 30.91 13.48
C GLN A 771 20.11 30.37 12.69
N SER A 772 18.92 30.29 13.32
CA SER A 772 17.69 29.89 12.71
C SER A 772 17.53 30.64 11.37
N GLY A 773 17.69 29.91 10.26
CA GLY A 773 17.28 30.39 8.98
C GLY A 773 18.06 31.51 8.31
N GLY A 774 19.39 31.44 8.18
CA GLY A 774 20.17 32.40 7.35
C GLY A 774 20.07 33.88 7.77
N GLN A 775 19.44 34.19 8.88
CA GLN A 775 19.25 35.53 9.40
C GLN A 775 20.49 35.94 10.18
N ASN A 776 21.06 37.11 9.85
CA ASN A 776 22.17 37.72 10.58
C ASN A 776 21.63 38.38 11.87
N LEU A 777 21.47 37.57 12.93
CA LEU A 777 20.86 38.03 14.18
C LEU A 777 21.91 38.55 15.17
N PHE A 778 21.78 39.80 15.57
CA PHE A 778 22.51 40.40 16.66
C PHE A 778 21.58 40.70 17.82
N TRP A 779 21.93 40.24 19.02
CA TRP A 779 21.19 40.50 20.27
C TRP A 779 22.08 41.23 21.24
N GLY A 780 21.80 42.49 21.40
CA GLY A 780 22.54 43.34 22.37
C GLY A 780 22.43 42.81 23.79
N GLN A 781 23.53 42.31 24.34
CA GLN A 781 23.63 41.83 25.74
C GLN A 781 24.46 42.73 26.65
N THR A 782 25.00 43.79 26.08
CA THR A 782 25.85 44.74 26.78
C THR A 782 25.84 46.10 26.09
N SER A 783 26.29 47.16 26.76
CA SER A 783 26.36 48.49 26.17
C SER A 783 27.49 48.59 25.13
N PRO A 784 27.37 49.50 24.12
CA PRO A 784 28.43 49.78 23.17
C PRO A 784 29.77 50.16 23.83
N GLU A 785 29.75 50.95 24.91
CA GLU A 785 30.96 51.34 25.63
C GLU A 785 31.73 50.13 26.18
N LYS A 786 30.99 49.15 26.76
CA LYS A 786 31.61 47.91 27.24
C LYS A 786 32.19 47.08 26.12
N MET A 787 31.56 47.09 24.94
CA MET A 787 32.08 46.42 23.76
C MET A 787 33.38 47.08 23.27
N ILE A 788 33.41 48.41 23.21
CA ILE A 788 34.59 49.17 22.85
C ILE A 788 35.74 48.91 23.82
N CYS A 789 35.49 48.96 25.15
CA CYS A 789 36.51 48.67 26.17
C CYS A 789 37.06 47.23 26.03
N ALA A 790 36.14 46.22 25.85
CA ALA A 790 36.59 44.84 25.68
C ALA A 790 37.41 44.65 24.40
N TYR A 791 37.00 45.27 23.30
CA TYR A 791 37.71 45.23 22.03
C TYR A 791 39.12 45.85 22.17
N THR A 792 39.23 47.05 22.76
CA THR A 792 40.50 47.76 22.99
C THR A 792 41.43 46.93 23.85
N LEU A 793 40.96 46.30 24.92
CA LEU A 793 41.78 45.40 25.75
C LEU A 793 42.30 44.20 24.96
N ILE A 794 41.47 43.56 24.12
CA ILE A 794 41.89 42.45 23.31
C ILE A 794 42.87 42.87 22.23
N ASP A 795 42.64 44.01 21.59
CA ASP A 795 43.50 44.57 20.56
C ASP A 795 44.87 45.02 21.10
N SER A 796 44.88 45.42 22.37
CA SER A 796 46.12 45.76 23.10
C SER A 796 46.93 44.56 23.64
N GLY A 797 46.48 43.34 23.34
CA GLY A 797 47.14 42.06 23.66
C GLY A 797 46.67 41.31 24.89
N ARG A 798 45.59 41.74 25.55
CA ARG A 798 44.95 40.97 26.63
C ARG A 798 44.04 39.91 26.03
N THR A 799 44.60 38.74 25.69
CA THR A 799 43.92 37.68 24.94
C THR A 799 43.29 36.61 25.82
N ASN A 800 43.52 36.58 27.14
CA ASN A 800 42.99 35.55 28.03
C ASN A 800 41.48 35.76 28.31
N TYR A 801 40.63 34.87 27.82
CA TYR A 801 39.17 34.95 28.00
C TYR A 801 38.75 34.86 29.48
N ASN A 802 39.40 34.01 30.27
CA ASN A 802 38.98 33.79 31.66
C ASN A 802 39.29 35.03 32.54
N GLU A 803 40.39 35.73 32.28
CA GLU A 803 40.68 37.00 32.91
C GLU A 803 39.64 38.07 32.53
N LEU A 804 39.43 38.28 31.26
CA LEU A 804 38.45 39.26 30.76
C LEU A 804 37.02 38.95 31.22
N LYS A 805 36.67 37.67 31.40
CA LYS A 805 35.40 37.25 31.97
C LYS A 805 35.28 37.61 33.46
N THR A 806 36.33 37.45 34.21
CA THR A 806 36.39 37.82 35.64
C THR A 806 36.25 39.34 35.79
N ASP A 807 36.80 40.10 34.86
CA ASP A 807 36.72 41.57 34.83
C ASP A 807 35.34 42.08 34.34
N GLY A 808 34.39 41.18 34.12
CA GLY A 808 33.01 41.53 33.77
C GLY A 808 32.72 41.74 32.26
N TYR A 809 33.66 41.43 31.38
CA TYR A 809 33.54 41.62 29.92
C TYR A 809 32.92 40.42 29.19
N ARG A 810 32.46 39.41 29.89
CA ARG A 810 31.88 38.19 29.26
C ARG A 810 30.84 38.51 28.17
N ASN A 811 29.83 39.32 28.48
CA ASN A 811 28.76 39.66 27.55
C ASN A 811 29.26 40.55 26.40
N ALA A 812 30.22 41.40 26.64
CA ALA A 812 30.87 42.22 25.63
C ALA A 812 31.66 41.36 24.62
N ILE A 813 32.41 40.38 25.12
CA ILE A 813 33.13 39.41 24.28
C ILE A 813 32.16 38.57 23.43
N GLU A 814 31.09 38.09 24.05
CA GLU A 814 30.08 37.33 23.31
C GLU A 814 29.38 38.17 22.22
N ALA A 815 29.13 39.45 22.46
CA ALA A 815 28.60 40.39 21.48
C ALA A 815 29.60 40.69 20.37
N LEU A 816 30.87 40.90 20.69
CA LEU A 816 31.93 41.10 19.68
C LEU A 816 32.20 39.87 18.82
N VAL A 817 32.06 38.66 19.38
CA VAL A 817 32.09 37.42 18.61
C VAL A 817 30.87 37.34 17.65
N ALA A 818 29.70 37.71 18.14
CA ALA A 818 28.48 37.76 17.31
C ALA A 818 28.59 38.80 16.20
N ALA A 819 29.23 39.92 16.45
CA ALA A 819 29.55 40.98 15.50
C ALA A 819 30.71 40.64 14.55
N ARG A 820 31.31 39.46 14.69
CA ARG A 820 32.51 39.02 13.94
C ARG A 820 33.72 39.95 14.10
N ALA A 821 33.78 40.64 15.21
CA ALA A 821 34.89 41.55 15.56
C ALA A 821 36.09 40.81 16.12
N ILE A 822 35.83 39.76 16.90
CA ILE A 822 36.85 38.95 17.54
C ILE A 822 36.59 37.45 17.33
N ARG A 823 37.66 36.66 17.39
CA ARG A 823 37.59 35.19 17.38
C ARG A 823 37.96 34.67 18.77
N LYS A 824 37.16 33.80 19.31
CA LYS A 824 37.44 33.04 20.51
C LYS A 824 37.93 31.64 20.15
N SER A 825 39.09 31.24 20.61
CA SER A 825 39.72 29.94 20.39
C SER A 825 40.18 29.35 21.72
N GLY A 826 39.34 28.48 22.32
CA GLY A 826 39.59 27.98 23.67
C GLY A 826 39.49 29.11 24.71
N ASP A 827 40.57 29.33 25.49
CA ASP A 827 40.65 30.37 26.47
C ASP A 827 41.31 31.66 25.93
N GLU A 828 41.56 31.77 24.64
CA GLU A 828 42.10 32.93 23.98
C GLU A 828 41.08 33.63 23.08
N VAL A 829 41.18 34.98 23.03
CA VAL A 829 40.36 35.84 22.16
C VAL A 829 41.27 36.77 21.36
N HIS A 830 40.99 36.91 20.05
CA HIS A 830 41.82 37.76 19.16
C HIS A 830 40.90 38.60 18.27
N THR A 831 41.34 39.82 17.94
CA THR A 831 40.64 40.68 16.98
C THR A 831 40.72 40.13 15.59
N ILE A 832 39.58 40.26 14.79
CA ILE A 832 39.49 39.80 13.41
C ILE A 832 39.35 40.98 12.44
N CYS A 833 38.59 42.01 12.85
CA CYS A 833 38.32 43.17 12.01
C CYS A 833 38.38 44.44 12.87
N SER A 834 38.48 45.60 12.26
CA SER A 834 38.45 46.89 12.96
C SER A 834 37.09 47.13 13.66
N LEU A 835 37.13 47.95 14.70
CA LEU A 835 35.93 48.28 15.46
C LEU A 835 34.84 48.97 14.61
N PRO A 836 35.15 49.90 13.68
CA PRO A 836 34.13 50.44 12.77
C PRO A 836 33.46 49.36 11.91
N GLN A 837 34.20 48.38 11.41
CA GLN A 837 33.68 47.25 10.64
C GLN A 837 32.79 46.35 11.50
N ALA A 838 33.14 46.17 12.76
CA ALA A 838 32.32 45.44 13.72
C ALA A 838 30.95 46.09 13.93
N PHE A 839 30.93 47.42 14.11
CA PHE A 839 29.68 48.16 14.23
C PHE A 839 28.86 48.15 12.93
N ALA A 840 29.48 48.25 11.77
CA ALA A 840 28.82 48.11 10.50
C ALA A 840 28.16 46.71 10.33
N ASN A 841 28.83 45.65 10.79
CA ASN A 841 28.27 44.30 10.82
C ASN A 841 27.03 44.17 11.73
N ILE A 842 27.04 44.90 12.87
CA ILE A 842 25.89 44.97 13.79
C ILE A 842 24.71 45.72 13.14
N GLU A 843 24.97 46.84 12.53
CA GLU A 843 23.95 47.67 11.87
C GLU A 843 23.23 46.94 10.72
N GLN A 844 23.97 46.09 9.99
CA GLN A 844 23.44 45.29 8.92
C GLN A 844 22.73 43.99 9.40
N SER A 845 22.70 43.76 10.73
CA SER A 845 22.00 42.59 11.24
C SER A 845 20.47 42.72 11.11
N ASP A 846 19.79 41.62 10.76
CA ASP A 846 18.31 41.59 10.53
C ASP A 846 17.54 42.08 11.77
N THR A 847 18.05 41.82 12.96
CA THR A 847 17.43 42.26 14.20
C THR A 847 17.53 43.79 14.40
N ILE A 848 18.67 44.40 14.07
CA ILE A 848 18.88 45.84 14.17
C ILE A 848 18.09 46.58 13.08
N VAL A 849 18.12 46.06 11.84
CA VAL A 849 17.36 46.63 10.73
C VAL A 849 15.85 46.63 11.06
N PHE A 850 15.33 45.50 11.58
CA PHE A 850 13.95 45.45 12.00
C PHE A 850 13.64 46.33 13.21
N ALA A 851 14.52 46.39 14.22
CA ALA A 851 14.33 47.26 15.36
C ALA A 851 14.33 48.75 14.97
N LYS A 852 15.21 49.18 14.04
CA LYS A 852 15.19 50.50 13.45
C LYS A 852 13.85 50.79 12.77
N SER A 853 13.33 49.88 11.94
CA SER A 853 12.04 50.06 11.29
C SER A 853 10.88 50.16 12.27
N LEU A 854 10.91 49.47 13.39
CA LEU A 854 9.92 49.59 14.45
C LEU A 854 9.95 50.98 15.13
N LEU A 855 11.14 51.55 15.38
CA LEU A 855 11.30 52.88 15.97
C LEU A 855 10.98 54.00 14.99
N GLU A 856 11.27 53.83 13.70
CA GLU A 856 10.84 54.78 12.64
C GLU A 856 9.32 54.90 12.57
N ASN A 857 8.62 53.71 12.68
CA ASN A 857 7.15 53.68 12.65
C ASN A 857 6.51 54.15 13.99
N ASN A 858 7.20 53.99 15.11
CA ASN A 858 6.74 54.41 16.44
C ASN A 858 7.92 54.80 17.31
N PRO A 859 8.38 56.06 17.25
CA PRO A 859 9.55 56.54 18.05
C PRO A 859 9.36 56.42 19.56
N SER A 860 8.16 56.37 20.07
CA SER A 860 7.81 56.23 21.48
C SER A 860 7.63 54.80 21.94
N MET A 861 7.91 53.83 21.10
CA MET A 861 7.75 52.42 21.44
C MET A 861 8.56 52.02 22.70
N LYS A 862 7.89 51.37 23.65
CA LYS A 862 8.54 50.91 24.88
C LYS A 862 9.41 49.66 24.58
N SER A 863 10.49 49.53 25.38
CA SER A 863 11.45 48.43 25.23
C SER A 863 10.84 47.03 25.36
N ASP A 864 9.80 46.88 26.19
CA ASP A 864 9.06 45.62 26.32
C ASP A 864 8.28 45.28 25.05
N GLU A 865 7.61 46.25 24.46
CA GLU A 865 6.85 46.08 23.22
C GLU A 865 7.78 45.73 22.06
N MET A 866 8.92 46.43 21.96
CA MET A 866 9.94 46.12 20.96
C MET A 866 10.50 44.69 21.15
N GLY A 867 10.73 44.28 22.40
CA GLY A 867 11.17 42.92 22.72
C GLY A 867 10.17 41.84 22.27
N ILE A 868 8.88 42.07 22.48
CA ILE A 868 7.80 41.15 22.02
C ILE A 868 7.83 41.04 20.50
N LYS A 869 7.84 42.16 19.78
CA LYS A 869 7.87 42.18 18.31
C LYS A 869 9.12 41.52 17.72
N LEU A 870 10.26 41.70 18.32
CA LEU A 870 11.51 41.04 17.95
C LEU A 870 11.44 39.53 18.21
N GLU A 871 10.84 39.12 19.34
CA GLU A 871 10.63 37.68 19.65
C GLU A 871 9.70 37.02 18.67
N GLU A 872 8.60 37.66 18.28
CA GLU A 872 7.65 37.19 17.30
C GLU A 872 8.25 37.04 15.89
N LYS A 873 8.96 38.11 15.44
CA LYS A 873 9.57 38.13 14.11
C LYS A 873 10.68 37.10 13.94
N PHE A 874 11.53 36.91 14.93
CA PHE A 874 12.74 36.11 14.87
C PHE A 874 12.63 34.78 15.64
N THR A 875 11.45 34.45 16.17
CA THR A 875 11.14 33.20 16.88
C THR A 875 12.10 32.82 18.01
N LYS A 876 12.86 33.81 18.52
CA LYS A 876 13.80 33.64 19.65
C LYS A 876 13.08 33.92 20.96
N LYS A 877 12.84 32.86 21.74
CA LYS A 877 12.32 33.03 23.12
C LYS A 877 13.38 33.57 24.07
N TRP A 878 13.04 34.62 24.75
CA TRP A 878 13.84 35.16 25.84
C TRP A 878 13.78 34.20 27.04
N LYS A 879 14.90 33.88 27.66
CA LYS A 879 14.90 33.06 28.86
C LYS A 879 14.12 33.77 29.96
N SER A 880 13.11 33.08 30.47
CA SER A 880 12.23 33.35 31.58
C SER A 880 12.39 34.70 32.33
N GLY A 881 11.40 35.56 32.20
CA GLY A 881 11.17 36.72 33.02
C GLY A 881 11.17 38.05 32.26
N SER A 882 10.16 38.85 32.50
CA SER A 882 9.99 40.19 31.93
C SER A 882 11.22 41.11 32.10
N ARG A 883 12.00 40.96 33.17
CA ARG A 883 13.23 41.76 33.41
C ARG A 883 14.33 41.50 32.38
N ILE A 884 14.58 40.29 31.93
CA ILE A 884 15.64 39.95 30.96
C ILE A 884 15.23 40.44 29.56
N ARG A 885 13.97 40.26 29.21
CA ARG A 885 13.40 40.76 27.96
C ARG A 885 13.50 42.29 27.90
N TYR A 886 13.06 42.95 28.95
CA TYR A 886 13.13 44.42 29.08
C TYR A 886 14.56 44.93 28.98
N GLY A 887 15.49 44.35 29.72
CA GLY A 887 16.89 44.80 29.74
C GLY A 887 17.59 44.67 28.39
N ASN A 888 17.35 43.59 27.64
CA ASN A 888 17.96 43.42 26.34
C ASN A 888 17.35 44.36 25.27
N ALA A 889 16.05 44.54 25.29
CA ALA A 889 15.34 45.43 24.37
C ALA A 889 15.68 46.90 24.70
N GLU A 890 15.82 47.26 25.97
CA GLU A 890 16.25 48.58 26.41
C GLU A 890 17.69 48.90 26.00
N THR A 891 18.60 47.89 26.13
CA THR A 891 19.99 48.07 25.70
C THR A 891 20.04 48.26 24.17
N MET A 892 19.28 47.47 23.41
CA MET A 892 19.21 47.60 21.96
C MET A 892 18.62 48.96 21.55
N ARG A 893 17.54 49.41 22.22
CA ARG A 893 16.90 50.70 21.97
C ARG A 893 17.81 51.90 22.27
N LYS A 894 18.60 51.83 23.35
CA LYS A 894 19.56 52.88 23.70
C LYS A 894 20.77 52.88 22.77
N SER A 895 21.10 51.76 22.16
CA SER A 895 22.22 51.64 21.22
C SER A 895 21.84 52.09 19.80
N LEU A 896 20.57 51.98 19.44
CA LEU A 896 20.00 52.49 18.18
C LEU A 896 19.76 53.99 18.26
#